data_ed3163c5d7803227a223e74ae75a62d6
#
_entry.id   ed3163c5d7803227a223e74ae75a62d6
#
_cell.length_a   1.000
_cell.length_b   1.000
_cell.length_c   1.000
_cell.angle_alpha   90.00
_cell.angle_beta   90.00
_cell.angle_gamma   90.00
#
_symmetry.space_group_name_H-M   'P 1'
#
loop_
_entity.id
_entity.type
_entity.pdbx_description
1 polymer ?
#
loop_
_entity_poly.entity_id
_entity_poly.type
_entity_poly.pdbx_seq_one_letter_code
_entity_poly.pdbx_strand_id
1 'polypeptide(L)'
;MQPPAPSTGLDLLFVWHFHQPHYALEGSGEARLPWVRLHATKSYYDMAWMLLRHPAVRCVANFSGVLLEQLAALLGGATDRWERLSSTPPEQLSDPERSFIVRHFFSCHWERCVRTQPRYAELLALRGESFDEAVVSRFSNADLRDLQLLFNLQWFGFGATADYPLVAALRSKQRGFDAADIAAVLGLQREVAAAALAMWRSLIARGQVELSLTPHGHPILPLLIDSDAARVALPQAPLPHPAMREPADAVHHIRTAISWGEQLFGVRAAGMWPAEGSVSPAAAEAFAAEGLRWIASDDEVLQRSERPDGAWEEQRCQPWAITTARGSLNLFFRNHELSDRIGFAYAANPAEDAARDLIEGAQRVAAASGLERSLVTIILDGENAWESYEQDGFPFLEALYSALATQAGVQTVTASVALERHSAGLLRTLHSGSWISASFRIWIGSAAKNRGWEFLIATRAAFASGVSAQWVTDEAAAAARRALDRAEGSDWFWWYGDDFDSQMDEEFDQLFRGHCCSVYTALGLIPPLALEEPVVAAPPAAQLPSHPIGLGEAQLDGRDSHFFEWRDSAAIEVIPRGAMNLASPVFRNMRLMRGRAGLYLRLDGEAATGGGSRAVVCRLTDDQGVESSLRLAEGTEEAHGAWQHCVELLLPLRPEATRVGLFLEVSEAAFVVQRWPLSGLAWFDLPRSSWFV
;
A
#
# COMPACT_ATOMS: atom_id res chain seq x y z
N MET A 1 -44.86 24.67 2.88
CA MET A 1 -43.53 24.57 2.29
C MET A 1 -42.54 24.78 3.42
N GLN A 2 -41.84 23.74 3.86
CA GLN A 2 -40.67 23.91 4.70
C GLN A 2 -39.61 24.67 3.90
N PRO A 3 -38.90 25.64 4.49
CA PRO A 3 -37.76 26.25 3.81
C PRO A 3 -36.76 25.16 3.38
N PRO A 4 -36.10 25.26 2.21
CA PRO A 4 -35.08 24.34 1.86
C PRO A 4 -34.03 24.36 2.96
N ALA A 5 -33.58 23.16 3.38
CA ALA A 5 -32.48 23.05 4.34
C ALA A 5 -31.31 23.90 3.83
N PRO A 6 -30.61 24.64 4.69
CA PRO A 6 -29.45 25.41 4.27
C PRO A 6 -28.49 24.46 3.55
N SER A 7 -28.03 24.87 2.36
CA SER A 7 -27.02 24.12 1.63
C SER A 7 -25.77 24.11 2.52
N THR A 8 -25.51 22.99 3.21
CA THR A 8 -24.31 22.81 4.02
C THR A 8 -23.10 22.89 3.11
N GLY A 9 -22.20 23.85 3.35
CA GLY A 9 -20.94 23.95 2.61
C GLY A 9 -20.04 22.75 2.98
N LEU A 10 -19.41 22.15 1.98
CA LEU A 10 -18.46 21.06 2.16
C LEU A 10 -17.07 21.46 1.65
N ASP A 11 -16.11 21.47 2.54
CA ASP A 11 -14.69 21.55 2.19
C ASP A 11 -14.09 20.12 2.20
N LEU A 12 -13.47 19.72 1.10
CA LEU A 12 -12.76 18.45 0.95
C LEU A 12 -11.26 18.70 1.00
N LEU A 13 -10.60 18.06 1.95
CA LEU A 13 -9.13 18.07 2.07
C LEU A 13 -8.58 16.73 1.60
N PHE A 14 -7.96 16.71 0.42
CA PHE A 14 -7.21 15.55 -0.07
C PHE A 14 -5.76 15.67 0.32
N VAL A 15 -5.18 14.60 0.89
CA VAL A 15 -3.74 14.44 1.14
C VAL A 15 -3.28 13.21 0.39
N TRP A 16 -2.46 13.38 -0.64
CA TRP A 16 -1.85 12.32 -1.41
C TRP A 16 -0.45 12.06 -0.86
N HIS A 17 -0.26 10.88 -0.27
CA HIS A 17 1.01 10.47 0.33
C HIS A 17 1.88 9.74 -0.70
N PHE A 18 3.16 10.14 -0.80
CA PHE A 18 4.17 9.53 -1.66
C PHE A 18 5.36 9.10 -0.84
N HIS A 19 5.65 7.81 -0.90
CA HIS A 19 6.72 7.21 -0.12
C HIS A 19 7.31 5.98 -0.80
N GLN A 20 8.64 5.87 -0.73
CA GLN A 20 9.38 4.64 -1.04
C GLN A 20 10.54 4.52 -0.04
N PRO A 21 10.78 3.34 0.58
CA PRO A 21 11.91 3.14 1.48
C PRO A 21 13.24 3.29 0.74
N HIS A 22 14.34 3.41 1.49
CA HIS A 22 15.65 3.58 0.87
C HIS A 22 16.19 2.26 0.31
N TYR A 23 16.31 2.16 -0.99
CA TYR A 23 16.67 0.91 -1.70
C TYR A 23 18.17 0.69 -1.91
N ALA A 24 19.04 1.65 -1.58
CA ALA A 24 20.49 1.51 -1.71
C ALA A 24 21.15 1.43 -0.34
N LEU A 25 22.08 0.48 -0.17
CA LEU A 25 22.94 0.44 1.00
C LEU A 25 23.94 1.59 0.98
N GLU A 26 24.39 2.04 2.14
CA GLU A 26 25.37 3.12 2.24
C GLU A 26 26.63 2.77 1.45
N GLY A 27 27.03 3.68 0.55
CA GLY A 27 28.20 3.51 -0.31
C GLY A 27 28.06 2.55 -1.50
N SER A 28 26.88 1.91 -1.72
CA SER A 28 26.71 0.96 -2.83
C SER A 28 26.63 1.63 -4.21
N GLY A 29 26.15 2.86 -4.28
CA GLY A 29 25.92 3.58 -5.56
C GLY A 29 24.81 3.02 -6.44
N GLU A 30 24.26 1.83 -6.15
CA GLU A 30 23.19 1.16 -6.91
C GLU A 30 22.05 0.78 -5.97
N ALA A 31 20.82 1.16 -6.32
CA ALA A 31 19.63 0.72 -5.61
C ALA A 31 19.29 -0.74 -5.97
N ARG A 32 18.86 -1.52 -4.97
CA ARG A 32 18.49 -2.92 -5.15
C ARG A 32 17.13 -3.10 -5.83
N LEU A 33 16.20 -2.15 -5.62
CA LEU A 33 14.84 -2.15 -6.18
C LEU A 33 14.59 -0.87 -6.99
N PRO A 34 13.75 -0.92 -8.04
CA PRO A 34 13.62 0.14 -9.04
C PRO A 34 12.49 1.14 -8.76
N TRP A 35 11.76 0.98 -7.63
CA TRP A 35 10.44 1.58 -7.47
C TRP A 35 10.46 3.11 -7.52
N VAL A 36 11.48 3.77 -6.98
CA VAL A 36 11.59 5.25 -7.07
C VAL A 36 11.61 5.72 -8.53
N ARG A 37 12.43 5.09 -9.38
CA ARG A 37 12.51 5.43 -10.81
C ARG A 37 11.19 5.15 -11.53
N LEU A 38 10.60 3.99 -11.26
CA LEU A 38 9.39 3.53 -11.94
C LEU A 38 8.17 4.37 -11.53
N HIS A 39 7.97 4.64 -10.24
CA HIS A 39 6.89 5.52 -9.79
C HIS A 39 7.10 6.98 -10.22
N ALA A 40 8.34 7.44 -10.36
CA ALA A 40 8.62 8.78 -10.86
C ALA A 40 8.12 8.99 -12.31
N THR A 41 8.09 7.92 -13.13
CA THR A 41 7.62 7.96 -14.52
C THR A 41 6.14 7.62 -14.69
N LYS A 42 5.49 7.19 -13.62
CA LYS A 42 4.07 6.79 -13.59
C LYS A 42 3.31 7.66 -12.59
N SER A 43 3.15 7.20 -11.37
CA SER A 43 2.24 7.80 -10.38
C SER A 43 2.61 9.24 -10.03
N TYR A 44 3.91 9.56 -9.86
CA TYR A 44 4.30 10.93 -9.49
C TYR A 44 4.12 11.92 -10.64
N TYR A 45 4.35 11.48 -11.88
CA TYR A 45 4.08 12.28 -13.07
C TYR A 45 2.57 12.45 -13.28
N ASP A 46 1.82 11.37 -13.29
CA ASP A 46 0.40 11.32 -13.60
C ASP A 46 -0.44 12.15 -12.63
N MET A 47 -0.18 12.06 -11.33
CA MET A 47 -0.90 12.83 -10.31
C MET A 47 -0.66 14.35 -10.48
N ALA A 48 0.57 14.76 -10.75
CA ALA A 48 0.88 16.15 -11.04
C ALA A 48 0.24 16.62 -12.36
N TRP A 49 0.30 15.78 -13.40
CA TRP A 49 -0.27 16.06 -14.73
C TRP A 49 -1.79 16.24 -14.65
N MET A 50 -2.49 15.40 -13.88
CA MET A 50 -3.93 15.54 -13.65
C MET A 50 -4.27 16.85 -12.95
N LEU A 51 -3.55 17.22 -11.89
CA LEU A 51 -3.78 18.49 -11.19
C LEU A 51 -3.54 19.72 -12.08
N LEU A 52 -2.56 19.65 -13.00
CA LEU A 52 -2.33 20.73 -13.96
C LEU A 52 -3.52 20.93 -14.90
N ARG A 53 -4.22 19.89 -15.26
CA ARG A 53 -5.43 19.92 -16.11
C ARG A 53 -6.68 20.38 -15.36
N HIS A 54 -6.70 20.24 -14.04
CA HIS A 54 -7.83 20.60 -13.18
C HIS A 54 -7.45 21.73 -12.18
N PRO A 55 -7.22 22.96 -12.64
CA PRO A 55 -6.68 24.05 -11.81
C PRO A 55 -7.63 24.49 -10.68
N ALA A 56 -8.91 24.11 -10.73
CA ALA A 56 -9.88 24.35 -9.65
C ALA A 56 -9.70 23.40 -8.47
N VAL A 57 -9.10 22.22 -8.66
CA VAL A 57 -8.88 21.23 -7.63
C VAL A 57 -7.63 21.59 -6.82
N ARG A 58 -7.77 21.67 -5.51
CA ARG A 58 -6.70 21.90 -4.55
C ARG A 58 -6.50 20.68 -3.67
N CYS A 59 -5.25 20.41 -3.27
CA CYS A 59 -4.93 19.29 -2.39
C CYS A 59 -3.63 19.56 -1.62
N VAL A 60 -3.26 18.61 -0.78
CA VAL A 60 -1.94 18.48 -0.17
C VAL A 60 -1.19 17.36 -0.88
N ALA A 61 0.03 17.60 -1.29
CA ALA A 61 0.97 16.56 -1.71
C ALA A 61 1.97 16.34 -0.58
N ASN A 62 2.02 15.14 -0.10
CA ASN A 62 2.89 14.72 0.99
C ASN A 62 4.00 13.82 0.46
N PHE A 63 5.25 14.15 0.76
CA PHE A 63 6.41 13.36 0.38
C PHE A 63 7.21 12.96 1.60
N SER A 64 7.65 11.70 1.67
CA SER A 64 8.62 11.31 2.68
C SER A 64 10.01 11.87 2.36
N GLY A 65 10.76 12.23 3.39
CA GLY A 65 12.10 12.80 3.19
C GLY A 65 13.04 11.83 2.48
N VAL A 66 12.93 10.53 2.75
CA VAL A 66 13.73 9.48 2.11
C VAL A 66 13.39 9.30 0.63
N LEU A 67 12.14 9.52 0.23
CA LEU A 67 11.78 9.56 -1.19
C LEU A 67 12.42 10.76 -1.89
N LEU A 68 12.39 11.93 -1.26
CA LEU A 68 13.01 13.14 -1.80
C LEU A 68 14.52 12.99 -1.96
N GLU A 69 15.21 12.36 -1.00
CA GLU A 69 16.62 12.00 -1.09
C GLU A 69 16.89 11.13 -2.33
N GLN A 70 16.10 10.08 -2.52
CA GLN A 70 16.27 9.13 -3.62
C GLN A 70 15.92 9.75 -4.98
N LEU A 71 14.90 10.61 -5.06
CA LEU A 71 14.59 11.38 -6.29
C LEU A 71 15.73 12.31 -6.66
N ALA A 72 16.34 13.00 -5.68
CA ALA A 72 17.52 13.83 -5.93
C ALA A 72 18.70 12.98 -6.41
N ALA A 73 18.93 11.80 -5.82
CA ALA A 73 19.99 10.88 -6.25
C ALA A 73 19.73 10.35 -7.68
N LEU A 74 18.49 9.96 -8.01
CA LEU A 74 18.09 9.52 -9.35
C LEU A 74 18.38 10.59 -10.41
N LEU A 75 18.00 11.84 -10.13
CA LEU A 75 18.27 12.99 -11.02
C LEU A 75 19.76 13.35 -11.07
N GLY A 76 20.52 13.02 -10.02
CA GLY A 76 21.97 13.11 -9.98
C GLY A 76 22.72 11.98 -10.69
N GLY A 77 22.00 11.01 -11.28
CA GLY A 77 22.59 9.90 -12.05
C GLY A 77 22.74 8.58 -11.31
N ALA A 78 22.19 8.45 -10.09
CA ALA A 78 22.11 7.14 -9.42
C ALA A 78 21.32 6.14 -10.26
N THR A 79 21.66 4.87 -10.15
CA THR A 79 21.06 3.77 -10.91
C THR A 79 20.48 2.72 -9.99
N ASP A 80 19.70 1.80 -10.57
CA ASP A 80 19.23 0.61 -9.87
C ASP A 80 19.62 -0.67 -10.62
N ARG A 81 19.60 -1.79 -9.91
CA ARG A 81 19.92 -3.12 -10.45
C ARG A 81 19.09 -3.46 -11.70
N TRP A 82 17.84 -3.05 -11.73
CA TRP A 82 16.91 -3.33 -12.84
C TRP A 82 17.26 -2.50 -14.08
N GLU A 83 17.65 -1.23 -13.88
CA GLU A 83 18.16 -0.37 -14.95
C GLU A 83 19.45 -0.95 -15.54
N ARG A 84 20.41 -1.36 -14.69
CA ARG A 84 21.63 -2.01 -15.14
C ARG A 84 21.35 -3.29 -15.92
N LEU A 85 20.49 -4.17 -15.39
CA LEU A 85 20.11 -5.41 -16.08
C LEU A 85 19.35 -5.14 -17.38
N SER A 86 18.55 -4.08 -17.45
CA SER A 86 17.88 -3.68 -18.70
C SER A 86 18.87 -3.22 -19.77
N SER A 87 19.90 -2.49 -19.38
CA SER A 87 20.94 -1.98 -20.32
C SER A 87 21.94 -3.03 -20.74
N THR A 88 22.13 -4.11 -19.95
CA THR A 88 23.08 -5.19 -20.27
C THR A 88 22.59 -6.00 -21.46
N PRO A 89 23.41 -6.17 -22.53
CA PRO A 89 23.07 -7.04 -23.64
C PRO A 89 22.77 -8.47 -23.19
N PRO A 90 21.72 -9.14 -23.68
CA PRO A 90 21.35 -10.48 -23.24
C PRO A 90 22.47 -11.54 -23.34
N GLU A 91 23.34 -11.40 -24.32
CA GLU A 91 24.51 -12.27 -24.51
C GLU A 91 25.61 -12.08 -23.46
N GLN A 92 25.58 -11.00 -22.69
CA GLN A 92 26.54 -10.68 -21.62
C GLN A 92 25.96 -10.98 -20.22
N LEU A 93 24.68 -11.30 -20.12
CA LEU A 93 24.05 -11.67 -18.85
C LEU A 93 24.54 -13.03 -18.38
N SER A 94 24.95 -13.11 -17.12
CA SER A 94 25.18 -14.38 -16.43
C SER A 94 23.88 -15.17 -16.21
N ASP A 95 23.97 -16.47 -15.95
CA ASP A 95 22.78 -17.31 -15.68
C ASP A 95 21.92 -16.79 -14.52
N PRO A 96 22.49 -16.35 -13.36
CA PRO A 96 21.70 -15.74 -12.29
C PRO A 96 21.01 -14.44 -12.70
N GLU A 97 21.63 -13.61 -13.57
CA GLU A 97 21.00 -12.37 -14.05
C GLU A 97 19.88 -12.65 -15.05
N ARG A 98 20.03 -13.66 -15.90
CA ARG A 98 18.94 -14.13 -16.79
C ARG A 98 17.77 -14.66 -15.97
N SER A 99 18.03 -15.48 -14.95
CA SER A 99 17.03 -15.96 -14.01
C SER A 99 16.32 -14.81 -13.31
N PHE A 100 17.06 -13.83 -12.82
CA PHE A 100 16.49 -12.65 -12.19
C PHE A 100 15.53 -11.89 -13.13
N ILE A 101 15.93 -11.65 -14.38
CA ILE A 101 15.08 -10.97 -15.37
C ILE A 101 13.79 -11.75 -15.62
N VAL A 102 13.90 -13.06 -15.91
CA VAL A 102 12.73 -13.90 -16.20
C VAL A 102 11.80 -13.99 -14.99
N ARG A 103 12.34 -14.02 -13.78
CA ARG A 103 11.56 -14.07 -12.54
C ARG A 103 10.85 -12.75 -12.24
N HIS A 104 11.54 -11.62 -12.35
CA HIS A 104 11.11 -10.35 -11.76
C HIS A 104 10.63 -9.28 -12.75
N PHE A 105 10.97 -9.36 -14.04
CA PHE A 105 10.57 -8.33 -15.01
C PHE A 105 9.10 -8.47 -15.46
N PHE A 106 8.27 -9.04 -14.60
CA PHE A 106 6.81 -9.08 -14.66
C PHE A 106 6.18 -8.50 -13.38
N SER A 107 6.97 -7.79 -12.56
CA SER A 107 6.51 -7.17 -11.31
C SER A 107 5.68 -5.93 -11.59
N CYS A 108 4.44 -6.14 -12.00
CA CYS A 108 3.36 -5.17 -12.21
C CYS A 108 2.04 -5.95 -12.25
N HIS A 109 0.91 -5.25 -12.28
CA HIS A 109 -0.41 -5.89 -12.34
C HIS A 109 -0.61 -6.64 -13.66
N TRP A 110 -0.62 -7.97 -13.65
CA TRP A 110 -0.60 -8.78 -14.88
C TRP A 110 -1.79 -8.52 -15.81
N GLU A 111 -3.02 -8.46 -15.27
CA GLU A 111 -4.23 -8.28 -16.11
C GLU A 111 -4.26 -6.89 -16.77
N ARG A 112 -3.83 -5.86 -16.03
CA ARG A 112 -3.87 -4.47 -16.50
C ARG A 112 -2.64 -4.08 -17.32
N CYS A 113 -1.49 -4.65 -17.00
CA CYS A 113 -0.20 -4.22 -17.53
C CYS A 113 0.40 -5.22 -18.52
N VAL A 114 0.46 -6.53 -18.15
CA VAL A 114 1.14 -7.52 -18.98
C VAL A 114 0.22 -8.06 -20.08
N ARG A 115 -0.99 -8.52 -19.72
CA ARG A 115 -1.92 -9.19 -20.66
C ARG A 115 -2.52 -8.23 -21.69
N THR A 116 -2.48 -6.93 -21.46
CA THR A 116 -2.92 -5.91 -22.42
C THR A 116 -1.91 -5.69 -23.57
N GLN A 117 -0.67 -6.17 -23.43
CA GLN A 117 0.38 -6.05 -24.43
C GLN A 117 0.70 -7.43 -25.03
N PRO A 118 0.38 -7.70 -26.30
CA PRO A 118 0.45 -9.06 -26.87
C PRO A 118 1.82 -9.73 -26.68
N ARG A 119 2.92 -9.02 -26.96
CA ARG A 119 4.25 -9.60 -26.81
C ARG A 119 4.62 -9.87 -25.34
N TYR A 120 4.23 -9.00 -24.43
CA TYR A 120 4.48 -9.16 -23.01
C TYR A 120 3.67 -10.34 -22.43
N ALA A 121 2.43 -10.51 -22.89
CA ALA A 121 1.58 -11.67 -22.58
C ALA A 121 2.19 -13.00 -23.10
N GLU A 122 2.77 -13.01 -24.33
CA GLU A 122 3.50 -14.17 -24.85
C GLU A 122 4.69 -14.55 -23.95
N LEU A 123 5.46 -13.56 -23.50
CA LEU A 123 6.61 -13.78 -22.60
C LEU A 123 6.16 -14.29 -21.23
N LEU A 124 5.05 -13.78 -20.69
CA LEU A 124 4.46 -14.30 -19.46
C LEU A 124 3.97 -15.74 -19.63
N ALA A 125 3.34 -16.09 -20.76
CA ALA A 125 2.93 -17.45 -21.06
C ALA A 125 4.15 -18.40 -21.18
N LEU A 126 5.27 -17.93 -21.75
CA LEU A 126 6.53 -18.68 -21.83
C LEU A 126 7.12 -18.95 -20.44
N ARG A 127 7.04 -17.96 -19.53
CA ARG A 127 7.47 -18.07 -18.13
C ARG A 127 6.57 -19.00 -17.32
N GLY A 128 5.27 -18.94 -17.56
CA GLY A 128 4.25 -19.53 -16.69
C GLY A 128 3.91 -18.66 -15.46
N GLU A 129 2.80 -18.96 -14.82
CA GLU A 129 2.34 -18.21 -13.64
C GLU A 129 3.24 -18.49 -12.42
N SER A 130 3.63 -19.75 -12.22
CA SER A 130 4.64 -20.14 -11.22
C SER A 130 6.03 -20.13 -11.84
N PHE A 131 6.98 -19.46 -11.19
CA PHE A 131 8.37 -19.44 -11.64
C PHE A 131 9.08 -20.74 -11.27
N ASP A 132 9.74 -21.34 -12.28
CA ASP A 132 10.66 -22.46 -12.14
C ASP A 132 11.95 -22.10 -12.89
N GLU A 133 13.12 -22.32 -12.29
CA GLU A 133 14.42 -22.06 -12.90
C GLU A 133 14.58 -22.73 -14.28
N ALA A 134 13.98 -23.89 -14.50
CA ALA A 134 14.04 -24.58 -15.79
C ALA A 134 13.44 -23.77 -16.95
N VAL A 135 12.52 -22.84 -16.67
CA VAL A 135 11.89 -22.02 -17.73
C VAL A 135 12.83 -21.00 -18.33
N VAL A 136 13.89 -20.61 -17.61
CA VAL A 136 14.86 -19.61 -18.07
C VAL A 136 15.51 -20.03 -19.40
N SER A 137 15.77 -21.32 -19.55
CA SER A 137 16.35 -21.88 -20.78
C SER A 137 15.44 -21.75 -22.03
N ARG A 138 14.15 -21.47 -21.85
CA ARG A 138 13.21 -21.27 -22.96
C ARG A 138 13.32 -19.87 -23.56
N PHE A 139 13.91 -18.91 -22.81
CA PHE A 139 14.03 -17.54 -23.28
C PHE A 139 15.26 -17.36 -24.17
N SER A 140 15.06 -17.01 -25.41
CA SER A 140 16.13 -16.58 -26.31
C SER A 140 16.66 -15.21 -25.92
N ASN A 141 17.83 -14.81 -26.47
CA ASN A 141 18.34 -13.45 -26.29
C ASN A 141 17.37 -12.37 -26.82
N ALA A 142 16.62 -12.67 -27.86
CA ALA A 142 15.58 -11.76 -28.37
C ALA A 142 14.41 -11.63 -27.39
N ASP A 143 13.97 -12.73 -26.76
CA ASP A 143 12.92 -12.71 -25.74
C ASP A 143 13.34 -11.90 -24.52
N LEU A 144 14.57 -12.08 -24.06
CA LEU A 144 15.11 -11.30 -22.93
C LEU A 144 15.23 -9.83 -23.27
N ARG A 145 15.65 -9.47 -24.49
CA ARG A 145 15.71 -8.08 -24.93
C ARG A 145 14.31 -7.43 -24.99
N ASP A 146 13.34 -8.14 -25.52
CA ASP A 146 11.96 -7.69 -25.53
C ASP A 146 11.44 -7.50 -24.07
N LEU A 147 11.73 -8.46 -23.19
CA LEU A 147 11.33 -8.39 -21.78
C LEU A 147 11.96 -7.20 -21.03
N GLN A 148 13.27 -6.96 -21.25
CA GLN A 148 13.98 -5.82 -20.68
C GLN A 148 13.31 -4.49 -21.04
N LEU A 149 12.87 -4.33 -22.30
CA LEU A 149 12.20 -3.11 -22.74
C LEU A 149 10.77 -3.03 -22.26
N LEU A 150 9.98 -4.08 -22.46
CA LEU A 150 8.55 -4.09 -22.14
C LEU A 150 8.27 -3.82 -20.66
N PHE A 151 9.09 -4.37 -19.76
CA PHE A 151 9.02 -4.05 -18.35
C PHE A 151 9.16 -2.55 -18.09
N ASN A 152 10.21 -1.91 -18.61
CA ASN A 152 10.43 -0.47 -18.41
C ASN A 152 9.36 0.38 -19.11
N LEU A 153 8.92 -0.03 -20.29
CA LEU A 153 7.89 0.69 -21.07
C LEU A 153 6.53 0.72 -20.36
N GLN A 154 6.22 -0.35 -19.60
CA GLN A 154 4.96 -0.44 -18.84
C GLN A 154 4.87 0.58 -17.70
N TRP A 155 6.01 1.07 -17.22
CA TRP A 155 6.06 2.04 -16.13
C TRP A 155 5.98 3.50 -16.59
N PHE A 156 5.61 3.78 -17.85
CA PHE A 156 5.13 5.10 -18.25
C PHE A 156 3.63 5.16 -18.08
N GLY A 157 3.16 6.05 -17.21
CA GLY A 157 1.75 6.24 -16.95
C GLY A 157 1.01 6.97 -18.08
N PHE A 158 -0.25 7.29 -17.87
CA PHE A 158 -1.11 7.92 -18.88
C PHE A 158 -0.63 9.33 -19.29
N GLY A 159 -0.19 10.16 -18.34
CA GLY A 159 0.31 11.51 -18.62
C GLY A 159 1.59 11.47 -19.45
N ALA A 160 2.56 10.66 -19.03
CA ALA A 160 3.81 10.47 -19.79
C ALA A 160 3.54 9.88 -21.18
N THR A 161 2.57 8.97 -21.29
CA THR A 161 2.17 8.40 -22.59
C THR A 161 1.55 9.45 -23.51
N ALA A 162 0.80 10.41 -22.96
CA ALA A 162 0.20 11.50 -23.73
C ALA A 162 1.24 12.53 -24.20
N ASP A 163 2.21 12.85 -23.35
CA ASP A 163 3.17 13.94 -23.60
C ASP A 163 4.39 13.50 -24.43
N TYR A 164 4.75 12.19 -24.41
CA TYR A 164 5.96 11.67 -25.03
C TYR A 164 5.66 10.66 -26.14
N PRO A 165 5.68 11.08 -27.43
CA PRO A 165 5.34 10.22 -28.58
C PRO A 165 6.19 8.93 -28.69
N LEU A 166 7.41 8.92 -28.13
CA LEU A 166 8.27 7.75 -28.12
C LEU A 166 7.61 6.55 -27.40
N VAL A 167 6.87 6.80 -26.33
CA VAL A 167 6.17 5.72 -25.59
C VAL A 167 5.16 5.03 -26.49
N ALA A 168 4.34 5.79 -27.19
CA ALA A 168 3.34 5.23 -28.13
C ALA A 168 4.00 4.51 -29.31
N ALA A 169 5.10 5.05 -29.85
CA ALA A 169 5.86 4.44 -30.95
C ALA A 169 6.43 3.08 -30.55
N LEU A 170 7.03 2.97 -29.36
CA LEU A 170 7.60 1.72 -28.88
C LEU A 170 6.51 0.70 -28.50
N ARG A 171 5.38 1.14 -27.92
CA ARG A 171 4.21 0.27 -27.71
C ARG A 171 3.68 -0.30 -29.03
N SER A 172 3.68 0.50 -30.10
CA SER A 172 3.25 0.05 -31.43
C SER A 172 4.25 -0.90 -32.11
N LYS A 173 5.55 -0.81 -31.80
CA LYS A 173 6.61 -1.70 -32.30
C LYS A 173 6.45 -3.14 -31.79
N GLN A 174 5.98 -3.33 -30.58
CA GLN A 174 5.66 -4.56 -29.86
C GLN A 174 6.81 -5.55 -29.64
N ARG A 175 7.71 -5.79 -30.59
CA ARG A 175 8.80 -6.77 -30.50
C ARG A 175 10.01 -6.39 -31.35
N GLY A 176 11.11 -7.11 -31.14
CA GLY A 176 12.33 -6.90 -31.91
C GLY A 176 13.07 -5.62 -31.51
N PHE A 177 13.05 -5.32 -30.24
CA PHE A 177 13.72 -4.16 -29.69
C PHE A 177 15.25 -4.33 -29.71
N ASP A 178 15.94 -3.21 -29.85
CA ASP A 178 17.39 -3.16 -29.88
C ASP A 178 17.99 -2.33 -28.73
N ALA A 179 19.31 -2.22 -28.71
CA ALA A 179 20.01 -1.45 -27.67
C ALA A 179 19.68 0.04 -27.68
N ALA A 180 19.35 0.59 -28.86
CA ALA A 180 18.99 2.00 -28.99
C ALA A 180 17.60 2.26 -28.40
N ASP A 181 16.64 1.34 -28.59
CA ASP A 181 15.31 1.40 -27.97
C ASP A 181 15.43 1.39 -26.43
N ILE A 182 16.26 0.50 -25.87
CA ILE A 182 16.52 0.43 -24.43
C ILE A 182 17.12 1.74 -23.91
N ALA A 183 18.16 2.24 -24.57
CA ALA A 183 18.80 3.50 -24.17
C ALA A 183 17.81 4.67 -24.23
N ALA A 184 16.95 4.71 -25.24
CA ALA A 184 15.93 5.74 -25.40
C ALA A 184 14.88 5.68 -24.27
N VAL A 185 14.41 4.48 -23.89
CA VAL A 185 13.44 4.29 -22.80
C VAL A 185 14.04 4.71 -21.46
N LEU A 186 15.24 4.24 -21.11
CA LEU A 186 15.90 4.57 -19.85
C LEU A 186 16.27 6.07 -19.76
N GLY A 187 16.68 6.66 -20.87
CA GLY A 187 16.90 8.11 -20.96
C GLY A 187 15.61 8.90 -20.74
N LEU A 188 14.52 8.47 -21.39
CA LEU A 188 13.21 9.11 -21.24
C LEU A 188 12.68 8.98 -19.80
N GLN A 189 12.90 7.88 -19.10
CA GLN A 189 12.49 7.73 -17.69
C GLN A 189 13.11 8.82 -16.81
N ARG A 190 14.38 9.17 -17.00
CA ARG A 190 15.04 10.26 -16.28
C ARG A 190 14.47 11.63 -16.63
N GLU A 191 14.16 11.88 -17.90
CA GLU A 191 13.51 13.11 -18.36
C GLU A 191 12.12 13.26 -17.73
N VAL A 192 11.29 12.21 -17.74
CA VAL A 192 9.95 12.21 -17.15
C VAL A 192 10.02 12.42 -15.64
N ALA A 193 10.97 11.77 -14.94
CA ALA A 193 11.16 11.97 -13.50
C ALA A 193 11.54 13.44 -13.17
N ALA A 194 12.39 14.06 -13.96
CA ALA A 194 12.73 15.49 -13.81
C ALA A 194 11.51 16.38 -14.07
N ALA A 195 10.72 16.07 -15.10
CA ALA A 195 9.49 16.80 -15.42
C ALA A 195 8.43 16.64 -14.31
N ALA A 196 8.28 15.46 -13.71
CA ALA A 196 7.39 15.25 -12.57
C ALA A 196 7.71 16.19 -11.41
N LEU A 197 8.98 16.29 -11.01
CA LEU A 197 9.41 17.19 -9.95
C LEU A 197 9.16 18.67 -10.33
N ALA A 198 9.40 19.05 -11.59
CA ALA A 198 9.13 20.41 -12.06
C ALA A 198 7.64 20.76 -12.02
N MET A 199 6.75 19.82 -12.38
CA MET A 199 5.30 20.00 -12.28
C MET A 199 4.85 20.20 -10.82
N TRP A 200 5.32 19.38 -9.88
CA TRP A 200 5.03 19.55 -8.45
C TRP A 200 5.50 20.92 -7.93
N ARG A 201 6.71 21.36 -8.29
CA ARG A 201 7.19 22.72 -7.95
C ARG A 201 6.26 23.82 -8.47
N SER A 202 5.79 23.70 -9.71
CA SER A 202 4.85 24.65 -10.31
C SER A 202 3.50 24.67 -9.60
N LEU A 203 2.96 23.50 -9.26
CA LEU A 203 1.68 23.34 -8.53
C LEU A 203 1.75 23.98 -7.13
N ILE A 204 2.87 23.76 -6.42
CA ILE A 204 3.13 24.34 -5.10
C ILE A 204 3.32 25.86 -5.21
N ALA A 205 4.12 26.34 -6.15
CA ALA A 205 4.39 27.76 -6.30
C ALA A 205 3.14 28.60 -6.60
N ARG A 206 2.15 28.05 -7.31
CA ARG A 206 0.88 28.74 -7.59
C ARG A 206 -0.20 28.52 -6.52
N GLY A 207 0.10 27.80 -5.42
CA GLY A 207 -0.81 27.57 -4.30
C GLY A 207 -1.99 26.66 -4.62
N GLN A 208 -1.93 25.89 -5.70
CA GLN A 208 -2.90 24.84 -5.99
C GLN A 208 -2.66 23.63 -5.10
N VAL A 209 -1.40 23.32 -4.81
CA VAL A 209 -0.97 22.24 -3.94
C VAL A 209 -0.22 22.83 -2.74
N GLU A 210 -0.54 22.37 -1.54
CA GLU A 210 0.27 22.60 -0.33
C GLU A 210 1.25 21.47 -0.16
N LEU A 211 2.53 21.79 0.06
CA LEU A 211 3.55 20.81 0.40
C LEU A 211 3.37 20.35 1.85
N SER A 212 3.34 19.07 2.05
CA SER A 212 3.49 18.38 3.32
C SER A 212 4.61 17.35 3.23
N LEU A 213 5.15 16.95 4.36
CA LEU A 213 6.25 16.00 4.44
C LEU A 213 5.90 14.87 5.41
N THR A 214 6.59 13.75 5.27
CA THR A 214 6.66 12.68 6.27
C THR A 214 8.10 12.65 6.82
N PRO A 215 8.30 12.39 8.12
CA PRO A 215 9.63 12.28 8.73
C PRO A 215 10.58 11.42 7.90
N HIS A 216 11.86 11.79 7.83
CA HIS A 216 12.81 11.39 6.77
C HIS A 216 12.81 9.90 6.43
N GLY A 217 13.16 9.03 7.36
CA GLY A 217 13.22 7.57 7.12
C GLY A 217 11.86 6.88 7.18
N HIS A 218 10.74 7.62 7.24
CA HIS A 218 9.39 7.07 7.44
C HIS A 218 9.24 6.23 8.73
N PRO A 219 9.83 6.63 9.88
CA PRO A 219 9.73 5.85 11.10
C PRO A 219 8.37 5.99 11.77
N ILE A 220 7.95 4.95 12.52
CA ILE A 220 6.84 5.08 13.47
C ILE A 220 7.32 5.88 14.66
N LEU A 221 7.24 7.22 14.59
CA LEU A 221 7.81 8.12 15.60
C LEU A 221 7.39 7.80 17.03
N PRO A 222 6.12 7.45 17.35
CA PRO A 222 5.76 7.03 18.69
C PRO A 222 6.62 5.89 19.23
N LEU A 223 6.94 4.89 18.39
CA LEU A 223 7.74 3.72 18.78
C LEU A 223 9.23 4.05 18.89
N LEU A 224 9.71 4.97 18.06
CA LEU A 224 11.10 5.44 18.11
C LEU A 224 11.35 6.29 19.37
N ILE A 225 10.40 7.17 19.74
CA ILE A 225 10.45 7.99 20.95
C ILE A 225 10.39 7.13 22.20
N ASP A 226 9.42 6.22 22.27
CA ASP A 226 9.28 5.22 23.33
C ASP A 226 8.41 4.04 22.83
N SER A 227 9.03 2.88 22.64
CA SER A 227 8.31 1.69 22.15
C SER A 227 7.21 1.21 23.11
N ASP A 228 7.24 1.58 24.39
CA ASP A 228 6.15 1.31 25.33
C ASP A 228 4.87 2.10 25.02
N ALA A 229 4.90 3.10 24.10
CA ALA A 229 3.71 3.76 23.59
C ALA A 229 2.71 2.76 22.95
N ALA A 230 3.20 1.63 22.45
CA ALA A 230 2.36 0.56 21.92
C ALA A 230 1.40 -0.02 22.96
N ARG A 231 1.72 0.04 24.25
CA ARG A 231 0.88 -0.51 25.33
C ARG A 231 -0.48 0.19 25.47
N VAL A 232 -0.62 1.41 24.94
CA VAL A 232 -1.89 2.13 24.96
C VAL A 232 -2.97 1.36 24.22
N ALA A 233 -2.65 0.87 23.02
CA ALA A 233 -3.57 0.07 22.21
C ALA A 233 -3.38 -1.45 22.37
N LEU A 234 -2.19 -1.88 22.84
CA LEU A 234 -1.77 -3.29 22.94
C LEU A 234 -1.22 -3.60 24.35
N PRO A 235 -2.03 -3.51 25.42
CA PRO A 235 -1.53 -3.62 26.79
C PRO A 235 -0.88 -4.95 27.15
N GLN A 236 -1.25 -6.04 26.44
CA GLN A 236 -0.75 -7.39 26.69
C GLN A 236 0.28 -7.88 25.66
N ALA A 237 0.59 -7.08 24.63
CA ALA A 237 1.54 -7.52 23.62
C ALA A 237 2.96 -7.66 24.21
N PRO A 238 3.71 -8.70 23.84
CA PRO A 238 5.13 -8.74 24.11
C PRO A 238 5.81 -7.61 23.32
N LEU A 239 6.68 -6.85 24.00
CA LEU A 239 7.46 -5.77 23.38
C LEU A 239 8.95 -6.11 23.45
N PRO A 240 9.80 -5.53 22.59
CA PRO A 240 11.24 -5.73 22.62
C PRO A 240 11.84 -5.26 23.94
N HIS A 241 12.90 -5.92 24.38
CA HIS A 241 13.61 -5.59 25.59
C HIS A 241 15.12 -5.54 25.32
N PRO A 242 15.80 -4.41 25.67
CA PRO A 242 15.26 -3.19 26.26
C PRO A 242 14.31 -2.43 25.34
N ALA A 243 13.48 -1.53 25.90
CA ALA A 243 12.63 -0.67 25.09
C ALA A 243 13.46 0.32 24.27
N MET A 244 13.02 0.65 23.05
CA MET A 244 13.56 1.77 22.26
C MET A 244 13.14 3.09 22.92
N ARG A 245 14.07 4.02 23.08
CA ARG A 245 13.81 5.34 23.68
C ARG A 245 14.75 6.40 23.12
N GLU A 246 14.49 6.81 21.88
CA GLU A 246 15.37 7.73 21.14
C GLU A 246 14.61 8.97 20.61
N PRO A 247 14.11 9.86 21.50
CA PRO A 247 13.38 11.06 21.07
C PRO A 247 14.22 12.03 20.23
N ALA A 248 15.54 12.01 20.37
CA ALA A 248 16.44 12.82 19.56
C ALA A 248 16.45 12.38 18.09
N ASP A 249 16.34 11.08 17.83
CA ASP A 249 16.29 10.54 16.47
C ASP A 249 14.98 10.91 15.80
N ALA A 250 13.85 10.89 16.53
CA ALA A 250 12.57 11.38 16.04
C ALA A 250 12.65 12.85 15.57
N VAL A 251 13.26 13.72 16.35
CA VAL A 251 13.47 15.14 15.99
C VAL A 251 14.40 15.25 14.78
N HIS A 252 15.44 14.40 14.69
CA HIS A 252 16.33 14.37 13.54
C HIS A 252 15.60 14.03 12.25
N HIS A 253 14.75 13.01 12.25
CA HIS A 253 13.94 12.65 11.09
C HIS A 253 13.00 13.79 10.64
N ILE A 254 12.37 14.50 11.58
CA ILE A 254 11.52 15.66 11.26
C ILE A 254 12.34 16.75 10.57
N ARG A 255 13.49 17.13 11.15
CA ARG A 255 14.37 18.18 10.61
C ARG A 255 14.94 17.83 9.24
N THR A 256 15.38 16.59 9.08
CA THR A 256 15.95 16.11 7.82
C THR A 256 14.91 16.14 6.69
N ALA A 257 13.66 15.75 6.97
CA ALA A 257 12.58 15.86 6.01
C ALA A 257 12.30 17.32 5.62
N ILE A 258 12.26 18.25 6.60
CA ILE A 258 12.07 19.68 6.33
C ILE A 258 13.20 20.20 5.41
N SER A 259 14.45 19.83 5.69
CA SER A 259 15.61 20.24 4.88
C SER A 259 15.50 19.75 3.43
N TRP A 260 15.10 18.48 3.21
CA TRP A 260 14.88 17.96 1.86
C TRP A 260 13.74 18.66 1.12
N GLY A 261 12.64 18.96 1.83
CA GLY A 261 11.53 19.73 1.27
C GLY A 261 11.95 21.14 0.84
N GLU A 262 12.66 21.85 1.69
CA GLU A 262 13.20 23.19 1.38
C GLU A 262 14.19 23.14 0.20
N GLN A 263 15.06 22.15 0.16
CA GLN A 263 16.04 21.97 -0.91
C GLN A 263 15.38 21.71 -2.28
N LEU A 264 14.38 20.83 -2.33
CA LEU A 264 13.79 20.42 -3.60
C LEU A 264 12.65 21.33 -4.05
N PHE A 265 11.86 21.87 -3.14
CA PHE A 265 10.68 22.68 -3.49
C PHE A 265 10.84 24.18 -3.21
N GLY A 266 11.87 24.60 -2.46
CA GLY A 266 12.12 25.99 -2.13
C GLY A 266 11.13 26.57 -1.11
N VAL A 267 10.33 25.75 -0.45
CA VAL A 267 9.32 26.15 0.54
C VAL A 267 9.41 25.25 1.78
N ARG A 268 9.15 25.84 2.94
CA ARG A 268 9.01 25.10 4.19
C ARG A 268 7.60 24.54 4.32
N ALA A 269 7.47 23.26 4.53
CA ALA A 269 6.18 22.61 4.77
C ALA A 269 5.53 23.14 6.07
N ALA A 270 4.25 23.47 6.00
CA ALA A 270 3.48 23.93 7.16
C ALA A 270 3.03 22.79 8.09
N GLY A 271 2.94 21.58 7.57
CA GLY A 271 2.50 20.40 8.30
C GLY A 271 3.10 19.11 7.77
N MET A 272 2.87 18.04 8.52
CA MET A 272 3.34 16.70 8.20
C MET A 272 2.22 15.65 8.32
N TRP A 273 2.28 14.67 7.43
CA TRP A 273 1.66 13.38 7.63
C TRP A 273 2.68 12.49 8.36
N PRO A 274 2.49 12.17 9.66
CA PRO A 274 3.34 11.18 10.32
C PRO A 274 3.31 9.86 9.56
N ALA A 275 4.44 9.17 9.50
CA ALA A 275 4.49 7.86 8.87
C ALA A 275 3.34 6.98 9.36
N GLU A 276 2.56 6.39 8.43
CA GLU A 276 1.40 5.55 8.73
C GLU A 276 0.31 6.26 9.57
N GLY A 277 0.23 7.58 9.53
CA GLY A 277 -0.67 8.33 10.40
C GLY A 277 -0.39 8.11 11.89
N SER A 278 0.82 7.67 12.23
CA SER A 278 1.19 7.28 13.60
C SER A 278 1.40 8.48 14.51
N VAL A 279 0.61 8.55 15.56
CA VAL A 279 0.64 9.66 16.52
C VAL A 279 0.71 9.18 17.97
N SER A 280 1.22 10.04 18.83
CA SER A 280 1.16 9.96 20.29
C SER A 280 1.32 11.36 20.86
N PRO A 281 1.02 11.59 22.15
CA PRO A 281 1.29 12.89 22.78
C PRO A 281 2.76 13.33 22.66
N ALA A 282 3.71 12.41 22.81
CA ALA A 282 5.13 12.70 22.67
C ALA A 282 5.55 13.02 21.22
N ALA A 283 4.98 12.34 20.24
CA ALA A 283 5.21 12.65 18.84
C ALA A 283 4.62 14.03 18.48
N ALA A 284 3.41 14.36 18.94
CA ALA A 284 2.80 15.68 18.76
C ALA A 284 3.69 16.81 19.34
N GLU A 285 4.29 16.60 20.53
CA GLU A 285 5.24 17.52 21.12
C GLU A 285 6.48 17.73 20.23
N ALA A 286 7.02 16.64 19.63
CA ALA A 286 8.18 16.71 18.75
C ALA A 286 7.87 17.51 17.47
N PHE A 287 6.71 17.29 16.84
CA PHE A 287 6.28 18.06 15.68
C PHE A 287 6.07 19.54 15.98
N ALA A 288 5.41 19.85 17.11
CA ALA A 288 5.21 21.23 17.56
C ALA A 288 6.53 21.94 17.86
N ALA A 289 7.51 21.24 18.44
CA ALA A 289 8.84 21.79 18.73
C ALA A 289 9.61 22.22 17.48
N GLU A 290 9.34 21.60 16.33
CA GLU A 290 9.93 21.97 15.05
C GLU A 290 9.11 23.03 14.27
N GLY A 291 8.08 23.58 14.90
CA GLY A 291 7.30 24.70 14.38
C GLY A 291 6.27 24.32 13.31
N LEU A 292 5.89 23.05 13.26
CA LEU A 292 4.81 22.59 12.38
C LEU A 292 3.44 23.07 12.91
N ARG A 293 2.57 23.45 11.99
CA ARG A 293 1.22 23.96 12.30
C ARG A 293 0.17 22.87 12.40
N TRP A 294 0.38 21.78 11.69
CA TRP A 294 -0.55 20.66 11.67
C TRP A 294 0.12 19.31 11.40
N ILE A 295 -0.52 18.25 11.89
CA ILE A 295 -0.28 16.86 11.53
C ILE A 295 -1.62 16.20 11.19
N ALA A 296 -1.60 14.94 10.74
CA ALA A 296 -2.82 14.21 10.50
C ALA A 296 -2.75 12.75 10.97
N SER A 297 -3.90 12.12 11.18
CA SER A 297 -4.05 10.72 11.56
C SER A 297 -5.40 10.19 11.06
N ASP A 298 -5.91 9.11 11.66
CA ASP A 298 -7.16 8.45 11.28
C ASP A 298 -8.31 8.78 12.24
N ASP A 299 -9.55 8.72 11.77
CA ASP A 299 -10.73 9.00 12.61
C ASP A 299 -10.93 7.94 13.70
N GLU A 300 -10.41 6.71 13.57
CA GLU A 300 -10.37 5.75 14.68
C GLU A 300 -9.45 6.21 15.82
N VAL A 301 -8.35 6.91 15.52
CA VAL A 301 -7.50 7.53 16.54
C VAL A 301 -8.26 8.65 17.23
N LEU A 302 -9.00 9.49 16.48
CA LEU A 302 -9.87 10.51 17.06
C LEU A 302 -10.92 9.89 17.98
N GLN A 303 -11.56 8.81 17.55
CA GLN A 303 -12.60 8.13 18.31
C GLN A 303 -12.11 7.65 19.69
N ARG A 304 -10.85 7.21 19.76
CA ARG A 304 -10.20 6.75 21.00
C ARG A 304 -9.53 7.85 21.80
N SER A 305 -9.40 9.06 21.24
CA SER A 305 -8.81 10.21 21.92
C SER A 305 -9.81 10.85 22.90
N GLU A 306 -9.28 11.41 24.01
CA GLU A 306 -10.10 12.11 24.98
C GLU A 306 -10.45 13.52 24.48
N ARG A 307 -11.74 13.80 24.33
CA ARG A 307 -12.27 15.03 23.76
C ARG A 307 -13.56 15.45 24.48
N PRO A 308 -14.07 16.67 24.26
CA PRO A 308 -15.39 17.08 24.75
C PRO A 308 -16.50 16.16 24.21
N ASP A 309 -17.57 16.00 25.01
CA ASP A 309 -18.78 15.32 24.54
C ASP A 309 -19.38 16.03 23.32
N GLY A 310 -19.94 15.25 22.39
CA GLY A 310 -20.54 15.76 21.16
C GLY A 310 -20.92 14.62 20.21
N ALA A 311 -21.73 14.93 19.20
CA ALA A 311 -22.08 13.96 18.18
C ALA A 311 -20.85 13.56 17.36
N TRP A 312 -20.69 12.27 17.09
CA TRP A 312 -19.57 11.76 16.31
C TRP A 312 -19.51 12.38 14.90
N GLU A 313 -20.63 12.51 14.25
CA GLU A 313 -20.77 13.07 12.91
C GLU A 313 -20.30 14.52 12.82
N GLU A 314 -20.53 15.32 13.87
CA GLU A 314 -20.02 16.69 13.98
C GLU A 314 -18.50 16.67 14.21
N GLN A 315 -18.06 15.86 15.17
CA GLN A 315 -16.66 15.80 15.61
C GLN A 315 -15.69 15.34 14.52
N ARG A 316 -16.12 14.43 13.63
CA ARG A 316 -15.29 13.94 12.52
C ARG A 316 -15.23 14.91 11.33
N CYS A 317 -16.01 15.99 11.34
CA CYS A 317 -16.12 16.95 10.24
C CYS A 317 -15.46 18.31 10.53
N GLN A 318 -14.47 18.34 11.44
CA GLN A 318 -13.73 19.55 11.82
C GLN A 318 -12.27 19.21 12.12
N PRO A 319 -11.34 20.18 12.05
CA PRO A 319 -10.00 20.00 12.58
C PRO A 319 -10.01 19.97 14.10
N TRP A 320 -8.97 19.39 14.67
CA TRP A 320 -8.73 19.35 16.11
C TRP A 320 -7.41 20.02 16.47
N ALA A 321 -7.23 20.41 17.71
CA ALA A 321 -5.99 20.95 18.24
C ALA A 321 -5.63 20.25 19.55
N ILE A 322 -4.34 20.07 19.78
CA ILE A 322 -3.78 19.62 21.05
C ILE A 322 -2.83 20.68 21.59
N THR A 323 -2.90 20.93 22.90
CA THR A 323 -1.95 21.82 23.59
C THR A 323 -0.66 21.04 23.88
N THR A 324 0.46 21.58 23.45
CA THR A 324 1.80 21.07 23.72
C THR A 324 2.60 22.09 24.56
N ALA A 325 3.75 21.72 25.09
CA ALA A 325 4.62 22.65 25.78
C ALA A 325 5.15 23.78 24.86
N ARG A 326 5.08 23.60 23.56
CA ARG A 326 5.53 24.55 22.52
C ARG A 326 4.42 25.36 21.88
N GLY A 327 3.16 25.17 22.29
CA GLY A 327 2.00 25.83 21.75
C GLY A 327 0.95 24.84 21.25
N SER A 328 0.01 25.32 20.43
CA SER A 328 -1.06 24.50 19.87
C SER A 328 -0.60 23.85 18.56
N LEU A 329 -0.84 22.54 18.40
CA LEU A 329 -0.67 21.79 17.15
C LEU A 329 -2.05 21.34 16.66
N ASN A 330 -2.35 21.60 15.39
CA ASN A 330 -3.61 21.17 14.80
C ASN A 330 -3.50 19.74 14.26
N LEU A 331 -4.63 19.03 14.24
CA LEU A 331 -4.76 17.68 13.71
C LEU A 331 -5.93 17.58 12.74
N PHE A 332 -5.67 16.97 11.60
CA PHE A 332 -6.70 16.48 10.69
C PHE A 332 -6.86 14.97 10.88
N PHE A 333 -8.11 14.50 10.82
CA PHE A 333 -8.37 13.07 10.88
C PHE A 333 -9.05 12.63 9.58
N ARG A 334 -8.41 11.65 8.91
CA ARG A 334 -8.97 11.13 7.66
C ARG A 334 -10.30 10.44 7.92
N ASN A 335 -11.23 10.60 7.02
CA ASN A 335 -12.40 9.75 6.99
C ASN A 335 -11.98 8.36 6.49
N HIS A 336 -11.94 7.40 7.41
CA HIS A 336 -11.46 6.03 7.16
C HIS A 336 -12.18 5.40 5.96
N GLU A 337 -13.51 5.34 6.03
CA GLU A 337 -14.35 4.69 5.03
C GLU A 337 -14.16 5.28 3.62
N LEU A 338 -14.25 6.59 3.46
CA LEU A 338 -14.15 7.22 2.14
C LEU A 338 -12.74 7.12 1.55
N SER A 339 -11.71 7.18 2.40
CA SER A 339 -10.33 7.01 1.96
C SER A 339 -10.06 5.58 1.49
N ASP A 340 -10.52 4.58 2.25
CA ASP A 340 -10.33 3.17 1.93
C ASP A 340 -11.11 2.73 0.69
N ARG A 341 -12.26 3.34 0.40
CA ARG A 341 -12.99 3.08 -0.85
C ARG A 341 -12.15 3.37 -2.09
N ILE A 342 -11.36 4.44 -2.09
CA ILE A 342 -10.44 4.75 -3.20
C ILE A 342 -9.37 3.67 -3.30
N GLY A 343 -8.74 3.30 -2.19
CA GLY A 343 -7.64 2.33 -2.17
C GLY A 343 -8.07 0.90 -2.54
N PHE A 344 -9.27 0.48 -2.17
CA PHE A 344 -9.63 -0.94 -2.13
C PHE A 344 -10.94 -1.33 -2.82
N ALA A 345 -11.87 -0.39 -3.06
CA ALA A 345 -13.18 -0.72 -3.58
C ALA A 345 -13.42 -0.20 -5.01
N TYR A 346 -13.05 1.04 -5.31
CA TYR A 346 -13.46 1.70 -6.55
C TYR A 346 -12.78 1.19 -7.81
N ALA A 347 -11.61 0.56 -7.72
CA ALA A 347 -10.91 0.00 -8.88
C ALA A 347 -11.72 -1.01 -9.69
N ALA A 348 -12.74 -1.62 -9.08
CA ALA A 348 -13.62 -2.61 -9.71
C ALA A 348 -14.91 -1.99 -10.29
N ASN A 349 -15.13 -0.70 -10.11
CA ASN A 349 -16.39 -0.02 -10.45
C ASN A 349 -16.21 0.92 -11.65
N PRO A 350 -17.29 1.26 -12.40
CA PRO A 350 -17.22 2.31 -13.41
C PRO A 350 -16.72 3.62 -12.80
N ALA A 351 -15.81 4.28 -13.49
CA ALA A 351 -15.09 5.46 -12.99
C ALA A 351 -16.03 6.60 -12.55
N GLU A 352 -17.06 6.89 -13.36
CA GLU A 352 -18.04 7.95 -13.07
C GLU A 352 -18.92 7.60 -11.86
N ASP A 353 -19.26 6.32 -11.68
CA ASP A 353 -20.06 5.86 -10.54
C ASP A 353 -19.24 5.93 -9.26
N ALA A 354 -17.98 5.52 -9.29
CA ALA A 354 -17.06 5.60 -8.17
C ALA A 354 -16.80 7.06 -7.75
N ALA A 355 -16.55 7.96 -8.71
CA ALA A 355 -16.35 9.38 -8.46
C ALA A 355 -17.62 10.03 -7.86
N ARG A 356 -18.79 9.68 -8.38
CA ARG A 356 -20.07 10.16 -7.86
C ARG A 356 -20.32 9.66 -6.43
N ASP A 357 -20.12 8.36 -6.15
CA ASP A 357 -20.32 7.79 -4.81
C ASP A 357 -19.39 8.42 -3.77
N LEU A 358 -18.14 8.71 -4.12
CA LEU A 358 -17.22 9.41 -3.23
C LEU A 358 -17.74 10.80 -2.84
N ILE A 359 -18.19 11.58 -3.84
CA ILE A 359 -18.70 12.95 -3.61
C ILE A 359 -19.99 12.90 -2.81
N GLU A 360 -20.94 12.04 -3.18
CA GLU A 360 -22.20 11.86 -2.45
C GLU A 360 -21.96 11.31 -1.04
N GLY A 361 -20.99 10.41 -0.87
CA GLY A 361 -20.56 9.90 0.43
C GLY A 361 -20.08 11.03 1.34
N ALA A 362 -19.20 11.88 0.82
CA ALA A 362 -18.72 13.06 1.56
C ALA A 362 -19.85 14.06 1.88
N GLN A 363 -20.79 14.25 0.96
CA GLN A 363 -21.98 15.07 1.19
C GLN A 363 -22.90 14.47 2.27
N ARG A 364 -23.08 13.14 2.30
CA ARG A 364 -23.84 12.45 3.37
C ARG A 364 -23.19 12.64 4.72
N VAL A 365 -21.85 12.50 4.81
CA VAL A 365 -21.08 12.74 6.04
C VAL A 365 -21.24 14.21 6.48
N ALA A 366 -21.11 15.16 5.57
CA ALA A 366 -21.31 16.58 5.85
C ALA A 366 -22.72 16.91 6.32
N ALA A 367 -23.74 16.36 5.67
CA ALA A 367 -25.15 16.57 6.04
C ALA A 367 -25.47 16.01 7.44
N ALA A 368 -24.89 14.85 7.79
CA ALA A 368 -25.06 14.23 9.11
C ALA A 368 -24.41 15.03 10.23
N SER A 369 -23.37 15.83 9.95
CA SER A 369 -22.67 16.65 10.94
C SER A 369 -23.52 17.76 11.56
N GLY A 370 -24.49 18.26 10.82
CA GLY A 370 -25.29 19.41 11.22
C GLY A 370 -24.56 20.76 11.20
N LEU A 371 -23.28 20.78 10.76
CA LEU A 371 -22.48 22.00 10.65
C LEU A 371 -22.92 22.83 9.43
N GLU A 372 -22.82 24.15 9.54
CA GLU A 372 -23.05 25.06 8.41
C GLU A 372 -22.00 24.83 7.30
N ARG A 373 -20.77 24.52 7.69
CA ARG A 373 -19.66 24.13 6.82
C ARG A 373 -18.88 22.98 7.45
N SER A 374 -18.81 21.89 6.74
CA SER A 374 -18.10 20.67 7.17
C SER A 374 -16.76 20.53 6.48
N LEU A 375 -15.79 19.96 7.18
CA LEU A 375 -14.52 19.50 6.61
C LEU A 375 -14.49 17.97 6.57
N VAL A 376 -14.33 17.41 5.38
CA VAL A 376 -14.08 15.97 5.22
C VAL A 376 -12.67 15.78 4.68
N THR A 377 -11.85 15.00 5.40
CA THR A 377 -10.45 14.77 5.06
C THR A 377 -10.28 13.38 4.46
N ILE A 378 -9.65 13.29 3.31
CA ILE A 378 -9.34 12.06 2.58
C ILE A 378 -7.83 11.96 2.47
N ILE A 379 -7.24 10.92 3.05
CA ILE A 379 -5.78 10.69 3.04
C ILE A 379 -5.54 9.24 2.61
N LEU A 380 -4.70 9.06 1.61
CA LEU A 380 -4.25 7.76 1.14
C LEU A 380 -2.97 7.89 0.30
N ASP A 381 -2.39 6.74 -0.04
CA ASP A 381 -1.23 6.68 -0.90
C ASP A 381 -1.56 7.19 -2.30
N GLY A 382 -0.70 8.06 -2.81
CA GLY A 382 -0.82 8.64 -4.15
C GLY A 382 -0.21 7.79 -5.25
N GLU A 383 0.33 6.60 -4.93
CA GLU A 383 1.04 5.75 -5.87
C GLU A 383 0.48 4.32 -5.96
N ASN A 384 0.08 3.71 -4.86
CA ASN A 384 -0.17 2.27 -4.78
C ASN A 384 -1.52 1.82 -5.36
N ALA A 385 -2.56 2.65 -5.30
CA ALA A 385 -3.91 2.27 -5.72
C ALA A 385 -4.04 2.08 -7.24
N TRP A 386 -3.32 2.85 -8.04
CA TRP A 386 -3.61 3.09 -9.45
C TRP A 386 -3.37 1.89 -10.38
N GLU A 387 -2.44 0.99 -10.05
CA GLU A 387 -2.19 -0.22 -10.86
C GLU A 387 -3.41 -1.14 -10.93
N SER A 388 -4.28 -1.11 -9.92
CA SER A 388 -5.51 -1.89 -9.89
C SER A 388 -6.65 -1.24 -10.70
N TYR A 389 -6.54 0.04 -11.03
CA TYR A 389 -7.54 0.77 -11.79
C TYR A 389 -7.37 0.61 -13.30
N GLU A 390 -8.44 0.84 -14.04
CA GLU A 390 -8.37 0.93 -15.50
C GLU A 390 -7.49 2.12 -15.91
N GLN A 391 -6.60 1.90 -16.88
CA GLN A 391 -5.65 2.89 -17.40
C GLN A 391 -4.93 3.67 -16.29
N ASP A 392 -4.41 2.94 -15.28
CA ASP A 392 -3.66 3.51 -14.17
C ASP A 392 -4.43 4.61 -13.41
N GLY A 393 -5.76 4.52 -13.36
CA GLY A 393 -6.65 5.44 -12.63
C GLY A 393 -7.06 6.69 -13.41
N PHE A 394 -6.64 6.87 -14.67
CA PHE A 394 -7.00 8.06 -15.47
C PHE A 394 -8.51 8.32 -15.54
N PRO A 395 -9.38 7.34 -15.90
CA PRO A 395 -10.82 7.60 -15.99
C PRO A 395 -11.42 8.04 -14.64
N PHE A 396 -10.99 7.42 -13.54
CA PHE A 396 -11.49 7.77 -12.21
C PHE A 396 -11.06 9.17 -11.77
N LEU A 397 -9.77 9.51 -11.91
CA LEU A 397 -9.25 10.82 -11.54
C LEU A 397 -9.84 11.93 -12.42
N GLU A 398 -10.02 11.70 -13.73
CA GLU A 398 -10.66 12.65 -14.64
C GLU A 398 -12.12 12.90 -14.25
N ALA A 399 -12.90 11.83 -13.98
CA ALA A 399 -14.28 11.92 -13.54
C ALA A 399 -14.40 12.67 -12.19
N LEU A 400 -13.56 12.29 -11.21
CA LEU A 400 -13.55 12.89 -9.89
C LEU A 400 -13.20 14.38 -9.93
N TYR A 401 -12.10 14.74 -10.58
CA TYR A 401 -11.63 16.14 -10.59
C TYR A 401 -12.52 17.04 -11.45
N SER A 402 -13.08 16.53 -12.55
CA SER A 402 -14.08 17.26 -13.35
C SER A 402 -15.35 17.52 -12.55
N ALA A 403 -15.85 16.53 -11.80
CA ALA A 403 -17.01 16.70 -10.95
C ALA A 403 -16.73 17.69 -9.81
N LEU A 404 -15.62 17.57 -9.10
CA LEU A 404 -15.21 18.48 -8.01
C LEU A 404 -15.03 19.93 -8.49
N ALA A 405 -14.62 20.15 -9.72
CA ALA A 405 -14.46 21.48 -10.29
C ALA A 405 -15.79 22.22 -10.52
N THR A 406 -16.89 21.48 -10.64
CA THR A 406 -18.22 22.02 -11.00
C THR A 406 -19.31 21.81 -9.95
N GLN A 407 -19.08 20.94 -8.94
CA GLN A 407 -20.05 20.57 -7.93
C GLN A 407 -20.41 21.74 -7.02
N ALA A 408 -21.66 22.18 -7.06
CA ALA A 408 -22.15 23.26 -6.21
C ALA A 408 -22.10 22.87 -4.71
N GLY A 409 -21.62 23.77 -3.87
CA GLY A 409 -21.54 23.57 -2.42
C GLY A 409 -20.36 22.71 -1.94
N VAL A 410 -19.55 22.16 -2.86
CA VAL A 410 -18.33 21.40 -2.56
C VAL A 410 -17.11 22.18 -3.02
N GLN A 411 -16.08 22.27 -2.18
CA GLN A 411 -14.80 22.90 -2.51
C GLN A 411 -13.65 22.03 -2.04
N THR A 412 -12.64 21.87 -2.88
CA THR A 412 -11.38 21.28 -2.45
C THR A 412 -10.48 22.36 -1.85
N VAL A 413 -9.83 22.04 -0.72
CA VAL A 413 -9.00 22.99 0.04
C VAL A 413 -7.62 22.38 0.36
N THR A 414 -6.63 23.24 0.60
CA THR A 414 -5.39 22.84 1.23
C THR A 414 -5.55 22.85 2.76
N ALA A 415 -4.62 22.21 3.48
CA ALA A 415 -4.67 22.13 4.93
C ALA A 415 -4.60 23.52 5.59
N SER A 416 -3.75 24.42 5.11
CA SER A 416 -3.67 25.79 5.61
C SER A 416 -4.99 26.57 5.41
N VAL A 417 -5.64 26.41 4.25
CA VAL A 417 -6.95 27.02 3.97
C VAL A 417 -8.04 26.41 4.86
N ALA A 418 -7.99 25.10 5.11
CA ALA A 418 -8.94 24.46 6.02
C ALA A 418 -8.83 25.03 7.45
N LEU A 419 -7.61 25.25 7.96
CA LEU A 419 -7.40 25.88 9.28
C LEU A 419 -7.82 27.35 9.37
N GLU A 420 -7.91 28.06 8.24
CA GLU A 420 -8.44 29.43 8.19
C GLU A 420 -9.96 29.46 8.20
N ARG A 421 -10.60 28.41 7.68
CA ARG A 421 -12.07 28.35 7.50
C ARG A 421 -12.82 27.65 8.62
N HIS A 422 -12.14 26.74 9.31
CA HIS A 422 -12.75 25.89 10.32
C HIS A 422 -12.13 26.14 11.69
N SER A 423 -12.97 26.28 12.71
CA SER A 423 -12.51 26.31 14.09
C SER A 423 -12.13 24.91 14.54
N ALA A 424 -10.96 24.76 15.15
CA ALA A 424 -10.51 23.49 15.68
C ALA A 424 -11.17 23.17 17.03
N GLY A 425 -11.66 21.94 17.19
CA GLY A 425 -11.98 21.39 18.51
C GLY A 425 -10.71 21.18 19.35
N LEU A 426 -10.84 21.08 20.66
CA LEU A 426 -9.68 20.88 21.55
C LEU A 426 -9.67 19.44 22.09
N LEU A 427 -8.62 18.68 21.79
CA LEU A 427 -8.36 17.39 22.40
C LEU A 427 -7.77 17.59 23.81
N ARG A 428 -8.24 16.76 24.76
CA ARG A 428 -7.63 16.67 26.10
C ARG A 428 -6.42 15.76 26.08
N THR A 429 -6.55 14.62 25.40
CA THR A 429 -5.47 13.64 25.24
C THR A 429 -5.55 13.03 23.84
N LEU A 430 -4.42 12.86 23.18
CA LEU A 430 -4.31 12.18 21.90
C LEU A 430 -4.04 10.69 22.12
N HIS A 431 -4.86 9.80 21.56
CA HIS A 431 -4.61 8.37 21.59
C HIS A 431 -3.33 8.01 20.81
N SER A 432 -2.55 7.07 21.33
CA SER A 432 -1.34 6.57 20.65
C SER A 432 -1.74 5.44 19.68
N GLY A 433 -1.63 5.71 18.39
CA GLY A 433 -2.04 4.77 17.34
C GLY A 433 -1.69 5.27 15.95
N SER A 434 -2.04 4.48 14.94
CA SER A 434 -1.83 4.74 13.51
C SER A 434 -3.17 4.71 12.76
N TRP A 435 -3.14 4.88 11.44
CA TRP A 435 -4.33 4.75 10.58
C TRP A 435 -4.84 3.30 10.46
N ILE A 436 -4.11 2.32 11.02
CA ILE A 436 -4.52 0.92 11.01
C ILE A 436 -5.00 0.52 12.41
N SER A 437 -6.31 0.41 12.57
CA SER A 437 -6.99 0.00 13.79
C SER A 437 -6.59 0.81 15.05
N ALA A 438 -6.16 2.07 14.85
CA ALA A 438 -5.67 2.96 15.89
C ALA A 438 -4.64 2.28 16.82
N SER A 439 -3.73 1.47 16.26
CA SER A 439 -2.71 0.71 17.00
C SER A 439 -1.39 0.68 16.24
N PHE A 440 -0.35 0.09 16.85
CA PHE A 440 0.94 -0.13 16.21
C PHE A 440 1.22 -1.62 15.94
N ARG A 441 0.20 -2.47 15.96
CA ARG A 441 0.32 -3.92 15.83
C ARG A 441 1.09 -4.37 14.59
N ILE A 442 0.97 -3.61 13.51
CA ILE A 442 1.64 -3.93 12.24
C ILE A 442 3.16 -3.81 12.33
N TRP A 443 3.68 -2.99 13.25
CA TRP A 443 5.12 -2.70 13.34
C TRP A 443 5.80 -3.28 14.57
N ILE A 444 5.04 -3.75 15.59
CA ILE A 444 5.59 -4.23 16.86
C ILE A 444 4.65 -5.26 17.51
N GLY A 445 5.19 -6.13 18.36
CA GLY A 445 4.39 -7.01 19.22
C GLY A 445 4.31 -8.47 18.75
N SER A 446 4.78 -8.82 17.55
CA SER A 446 5.02 -10.21 17.15
C SER A 446 6.49 -10.59 17.37
N ALA A 447 6.78 -11.90 17.43
CA ALA A 447 8.15 -12.38 17.64
C ALA A 447 9.12 -11.89 16.54
N ALA A 448 8.70 -11.92 15.27
CA ALA A 448 9.50 -11.49 14.14
C ALA A 448 9.77 -9.97 14.20
N LYS A 449 8.72 -9.17 14.41
CA LYS A 449 8.84 -7.71 14.51
C LYS A 449 9.71 -7.31 15.68
N ASN A 450 9.53 -7.92 16.83
CA ASN A 450 10.35 -7.65 18.02
C ASN A 450 11.82 -8.00 17.80
N ARG A 451 12.13 -9.10 17.08
CA ARG A 451 13.50 -9.43 16.69
C ARG A 451 14.13 -8.34 15.81
N GLY A 452 13.38 -7.79 14.84
CA GLY A 452 13.82 -6.63 14.06
C GLY A 452 14.12 -5.41 14.93
N TRP A 453 13.24 -5.09 15.89
CA TRP A 453 13.47 -4.03 16.87
C TRP A 453 14.69 -4.27 17.74
N GLU A 454 14.95 -5.51 18.18
CA GLU A 454 16.14 -5.86 18.96
C GLU A 454 17.43 -5.62 18.16
N PHE A 455 17.44 -5.94 16.85
CA PHE A 455 18.56 -5.61 15.97
C PHE A 455 18.75 -4.10 15.84
N LEU A 456 17.67 -3.34 15.65
CA LEU A 456 17.73 -1.88 15.57
C LEU A 456 18.24 -1.25 16.87
N ILE A 457 17.74 -1.69 18.03
CA ILE A 457 18.17 -1.21 19.34
C ILE A 457 19.65 -1.46 19.58
N ALA A 458 20.14 -2.67 19.26
CA ALA A 458 21.56 -3.00 19.36
C ALA A 458 22.41 -2.15 18.42
N THR A 459 21.96 -1.94 17.19
CA THR A 459 22.61 -1.08 16.19
C THR A 459 22.68 0.37 16.65
N ARG A 460 21.56 0.89 17.22
CA ARG A 460 21.51 2.25 17.78
C ARG A 460 22.46 2.43 18.96
N ALA A 461 22.57 1.44 19.83
CA ALA A 461 23.52 1.45 20.95
C ALA A 461 24.97 1.47 20.46
N ALA A 462 25.28 0.68 19.40
CA ALA A 462 26.59 0.71 18.77
C ALA A 462 26.91 2.07 18.15
N PHE A 463 25.91 2.70 17.48
CA PHE A 463 26.05 4.06 16.96
C PHE A 463 26.39 5.07 18.05
N ALA A 464 25.65 5.09 19.16
CA ALA A 464 25.88 6.00 20.28
C ALA A 464 27.27 5.83 20.87
N SER A 465 27.71 4.57 21.04
CA SER A 465 29.03 4.25 21.56
C SER A 465 30.15 4.66 20.59
N GLY A 466 29.95 4.41 19.29
CA GLY A 466 30.92 4.75 18.24
C GLY A 466 31.13 6.24 18.08
N VAL A 467 30.03 7.01 18.01
CA VAL A 467 30.10 8.47 17.89
C VAL A 467 30.75 9.14 19.13
N SER A 468 30.57 8.52 20.28
CA SER A 468 31.24 8.99 21.53
C SER A 468 32.74 8.67 21.55
N ALA A 469 33.22 7.81 20.67
CA ALA A 469 34.60 7.38 20.61
C ALA A 469 35.47 8.37 19.82
N GLN A 470 36.63 8.73 20.34
CA GLN A 470 37.50 9.76 19.76
C GLN A 470 38.14 9.35 18.40
N TRP A 471 38.04 8.08 17.99
CA TRP A 471 38.64 7.61 16.75
C TRP A 471 37.68 7.69 15.54
N VAL A 472 36.38 7.95 15.74
CA VAL A 472 35.42 8.08 14.65
C VAL A 472 35.49 9.50 14.07
N THR A 473 35.70 9.60 12.75
CA THR A 473 35.68 10.90 12.06
C THR A 473 34.25 11.40 11.87
N ASP A 474 34.08 12.72 11.68
CA ASP A 474 32.77 13.31 11.41
C ASP A 474 32.10 12.71 10.16
N GLU A 475 32.89 12.39 9.12
CA GLU A 475 32.41 11.73 7.89
C GLU A 475 31.90 10.31 8.19
N ALA A 476 32.63 9.53 8.96
CA ALA A 476 32.23 8.19 9.38
C ALA A 476 30.96 8.22 10.25
N ALA A 477 30.88 9.17 11.19
CA ALA A 477 29.71 9.38 12.00
C ALA A 477 28.48 9.79 11.16
N ALA A 478 28.66 10.66 10.16
CA ALA A 478 27.59 11.05 9.25
C ALA A 478 27.12 9.87 8.37
N ALA A 479 28.04 9.04 7.86
CA ALA A 479 27.67 7.84 7.11
C ALA A 479 26.93 6.81 7.98
N ALA A 480 27.39 6.59 9.22
CA ALA A 480 26.68 5.76 10.19
C ALA A 480 25.28 6.30 10.52
N ARG A 481 25.13 7.64 10.66
CA ARG A 481 23.83 8.28 10.89
C ARG A 481 22.88 8.04 9.73
N ARG A 482 23.31 8.26 8.47
CA ARG A 482 22.46 7.99 7.30
C ARG A 482 22.02 6.53 7.24
N ALA A 483 22.91 5.60 7.53
CA ALA A 483 22.58 4.18 7.55
C ALA A 483 21.56 3.85 8.67
N LEU A 484 21.69 4.48 9.85
CA LEU A 484 20.76 4.32 10.96
C LEU A 484 19.39 4.92 10.64
N ASP A 485 19.33 6.11 10.06
CA ASP A 485 18.07 6.76 9.62
C ASP A 485 17.26 5.84 8.70
N ARG A 486 17.94 5.11 7.81
CA ARG A 486 17.32 4.16 6.89
C ARG A 486 16.86 2.90 7.61
N ALA A 487 17.61 2.40 8.60
CA ALA A 487 17.23 1.25 9.40
C ALA A 487 16.03 1.54 10.34
N GLU A 488 15.81 2.79 10.75
CA GLU A 488 14.70 3.24 11.60
C GLU A 488 13.36 3.34 10.86
N GLY A 489 13.34 3.13 9.52
CA GLY A 489 12.13 3.13 8.69
C GLY A 489 11.10 2.09 9.13
N SER A 490 9.84 2.40 8.92
CA SER A 490 8.71 1.51 9.26
C SER A 490 8.56 0.34 8.29
N ASP A 491 9.01 0.50 7.06
CA ASP A 491 8.79 -0.43 5.95
C ASP A 491 9.26 -1.85 6.25
N TRP A 492 10.40 -1.98 6.92
CA TRP A 492 10.98 -3.28 7.27
C TRP A 492 10.06 -4.09 8.16
N PHE A 493 9.47 -3.45 9.18
CA PHE A 493 8.58 -4.08 10.15
C PHE A 493 7.22 -4.43 9.55
N TRP A 494 6.81 -3.76 8.48
CA TRP A 494 5.60 -4.08 7.72
C TRP A 494 5.67 -5.50 7.14
N TRP A 495 6.83 -5.87 6.58
CA TRP A 495 7.03 -7.16 5.93
C TRP A 495 7.39 -8.31 6.88
N TYR A 496 7.65 -8.03 8.16
CA TYR A 496 7.94 -9.07 9.15
C TYR A 496 6.67 -9.66 9.73
N GLY A 497 6.54 -11.00 9.66
CA GLY A 497 5.41 -11.76 10.20
C GLY A 497 4.42 -12.21 9.13
N ASP A 498 3.23 -12.62 9.56
CA ASP A 498 2.22 -13.23 8.68
C ASP A 498 1.14 -12.23 8.20
N ASP A 499 1.29 -10.94 8.52
CA ASP A 499 0.27 -9.91 8.20
C ASP A 499 0.23 -9.59 6.71
N PHE A 500 1.39 -9.52 6.04
CA PHE A 500 1.55 -9.15 4.64
C PHE A 500 2.56 -10.06 3.95
N ASP A 501 2.44 -10.16 2.64
CA ASP A 501 3.33 -10.94 1.79
C ASP A 501 3.65 -10.13 0.53
N SER A 502 4.94 -10.03 0.21
CA SER A 502 5.41 -9.52 -1.06
C SER A 502 6.34 -10.53 -1.71
N GLN A 503 6.46 -10.50 -3.03
CA GLN A 503 7.45 -11.33 -3.72
C GLN A 503 8.90 -10.89 -3.46
N MET A 504 9.10 -9.86 -2.63
CA MET A 504 10.38 -9.20 -2.35
C MET A 504 10.73 -9.17 -0.86
N ASP A 505 10.08 -9.96 -0.01
CA ASP A 505 10.30 -9.96 1.45
C ASP A 505 11.76 -10.24 1.81
N GLU A 506 12.42 -11.15 1.08
CA GLU A 506 13.84 -11.42 1.26
C GLU A 506 14.71 -10.19 0.95
N GLU A 507 14.38 -9.42 -0.10
CA GLU A 507 15.12 -8.20 -0.46
C GLU A 507 14.91 -7.10 0.59
N PHE A 508 13.71 -6.97 1.16
CA PHE A 508 13.44 -6.03 2.26
C PHE A 508 14.19 -6.42 3.53
N ASP A 509 14.21 -7.69 3.90
CA ASP A 509 14.98 -8.20 5.05
C ASP A 509 16.49 -7.96 4.86
N GLN A 510 17.02 -8.26 3.67
CA GLN A 510 18.43 -7.99 3.35
C GLN A 510 18.76 -6.49 3.37
N LEU A 511 17.86 -5.61 2.93
CA LEU A 511 18.05 -4.16 3.01
C LEU A 511 18.10 -3.69 4.47
N PHE A 512 17.15 -4.09 5.31
CA PHE A 512 17.14 -3.73 6.73
C PHE A 512 18.42 -4.16 7.44
N ARG A 513 18.79 -5.44 7.33
CA ARG A 513 20.01 -5.96 7.96
C ARG A 513 21.28 -5.31 7.36
N GLY A 514 21.26 -5.04 6.06
CA GLY A 514 22.33 -4.32 5.38
C GLY A 514 22.50 -2.89 5.87
N HIS A 515 21.40 -2.16 6.15
CA HIS A 515 21.47 -0.84 6.77
C HIS A 515 22.03 -0.91 8.19
N CYS A 516 21.60 -1.89 9.00
CA CYS A 516 22.19 -2.13 10.31
C CYS A 516 23.69 -2.41 10.20
N CYS A 517 24.11 -3.34 9.33
CA CYS A 517 25.52 -3.63 9.10
C CYS A 517 26.33 -2.41 8.65
N SER A 518 25.74 -1.56 7.81
CA SER A 518 26.37 -0.33 7.33
C SER A 518 26.71 0.65 8.47
N VAL A 519 25.90 0.71 9.54
CA VAL A 519 26.22 1.49 10.75
C VAL A 519 27.52 0.99 11.39
N TYR A 520 27.61 -0.32 11.64
CA TYR A 520 28.84 -0.90 12.23
C TYR A 520 30.06 -0.66 11.35
N THR A 521 29.93 -0.94 10.05
CA THR A 521 31.03 -0.79 9.09
C THR A 521 31.52 0.65 9.00
N ALA A 522 30.59 1.63 8.94
CA ALA A 522 30.94 3.05 8.91
C ALA A 522 31.71 3.49 10.16
N LEU A 523 31.40 2.91 11.32
CA LEU A 523 32.09 3.17 12.58
C LEU A 523 33.41 2.38 12.73
N GLY A 524 33.80 1.55 11.75
CA GLY A 524 34.96 0.67 11.84
C GLY A 524 34.78 -0.53 12.78
N LEU A 525 33.53 -0.90 13.06
CA LEU A 525 33.16 -2.03 13.91
C LEU A 525 32.79 -3.26 13.05
N ILE A 526 32.92 -4.45 13.62
CA ILE A 526 32.48 -5.70 12.99
C ILE A 526 30.99 -5.87 13.31
N PRO A 527 30.12 -6.04 12.28
CA PRO A 527 28.71 -6.33 12.51
C PRO A 527 28.52 -7.63 13.30
N PRO A 528 27.53 -7.71 14.20
CA PRO A 528 27.20 -8.96 14.89
C PRO A 528 26.78 -10.07 13.90
N LEU A 529 27.24 -11.32 14.15
CA LEU A 529 26.87 -12.49 13.33
C LEU A 529 25.34 -12.69 13.21
N ALA A 530 24.59 -12.31 14.24
CA ALA A 530 23.12 -12.37 14.20
C ALA A 530 22.49 -11.60 13.04
N LEU A 531 23.15 -10.56 12.51
CA LEU A 531 22.70 -9.81 11.32
C LEU A 531 22.95 -10.56 10.01
N GLU A 532 23.67 -11.67 9.99
CA GLU A 532 23.81 -12.54 8.82
C GLU A 532 22.58 -13.45 8.63
N GLU A 533 21.83 -13.71 9.71
CA GLU A 533 20.64 -14.54 9.69
C GLU A 533 19.39 -13.69 9.38
N PRO A 534 18.45 -14.18 8.53
CA PRO A 534 17.18 -13.50 8.29
C PRO A 534 16.40 -13.24 9.59
N VAL A 535 15.71 -12.11 9.67
CA VAL A 535 14.84 -11.77 10.82
C VAL A 535 13.71 -12.79 10.93
N VAL A 536 13.13 -13.16 9.79
CA VAL A 536 12.12 -14.23 9.68
C VAL A 536 12.79 -15.43 9.03
N ALA A 537 12.75 -16.59 9.65
CA ALA A 537 13.12 -17.82 8.96
C ALA A 537 12.20 -17.96 7.73
N ALA A 538 12.76 -18.39 6.60
CA ALA A 538 12.00 -18.54 5.36
C ALA A 538 10.66 -19.21 5.67
N PRO A 539 9.52 -18.64 5.22
CA PRO A 539 8.24 -19.27 5.44
C PRO A 539 8.28 -20.68 4.84
N PRO A 540 7.68 -21.67 5.48
CA PRO A 540 7.47 -22.93 4.80
C PRO A 540 6.74 -22.60 3.50
N ALA A 541 7.21 -23.18 2.40
CA ALA A 541 6.68 -22.97 1.05
C ALA A 541 5.16 -22.86 1.06
N ALA A 542 4.64 -21.86 0.35
CA ALA A 542 3.26 -21.38 0.26
C ALA A 542 2.26 -22.22 1.04
N GLN A 543 1.55 -21.63 2.00
CA GLN A 543 0.57 -22.36 2.82
C GLN A 543 -0.40 -23.11 1.90
N LEU A 544 -0.02 -24.33 1.57
CA LEU A 544 -0.98 -25.32 1.11
C LEU A 544 -2.08 -25.38 2.20
N PRO A 545 -3.35 -25.56 1.81
CA PRO A 545 -4.43 -25.73 2.78
C PRO A 545 -3.96 -26.68 3.89
N SER A 546 -4.27 -26.36 5.15
CA SER A 546 -3.80 -27.09 6.34
C SER A 546 -4.10 -28.61 6.28
N HIS A 547 -5.01 -29.00 5.37
CA HIS A 547 -5.35 -30.36 4.99
C HIS A 547 -5.70 -30.42 3.49
N PRO A 548 -5.45 -31.55 2.80
CA PRO A 548 -5.94 -31.73 1.44
C PRO A 548 -7.46 -31.62 1.42
N ILE A 549 -8.02 -31.17 0.30
CA ILE A 549 -9.47 -31.12 0.11
C ILE A 549 -10.03 -32.54 0.32
N GLY A 550 -10.91 -32.70 1.30
CA GLY A 550 -11.53 -33.97 1.61
C GLY A 550 -12.73 -34.30 0.75
N LEU A 551 -13.29 -35.48 0.94
CA LEU A 551 -14.50 -35.96 0.29
C LEU A 551 -15.66 -35.87 1.27
N GLY A 552 -16.80 -35.32 0.85
CA GLY A 552 -18.00 -35.24 1.68
C GLY A 552 -19.14 -34.52 1.00
N GLU A 553 -20.26 -34.42 1.67
CA GLU A 553 -21.43 -33.70 1.23
C GLU A 553 -21.95 -32.85 2.39
N ALA A 554 -22.35 -31.62 2.11
CA ALA A 554 -22.91 -30.68 3.08
C ALA A 554 -24.36 -30.34 2.74
N GLN A 555 -25.14 -30.01 3.73
CA GLN A 555 -26.49 -29.49 3.58
C GLN A 555 -26.37 -27.95 3.42
N LEU A 556 -26.87 -27.41 2.31
CA LEU A 556 -26.75 -26.01 2.00
C LEU A 556 -27.88 -25.21 2.68
N ASP A 557 -27.75 -24.95 3.99
CA ASP A 557 -28.74 -24.20 4.75
C ASP A 557 -28.18 -22.90 5.38
N GLY A 558 -26.90 -22.61 5.14
CA GLY A 558 -26.22 -21.42 5.65
C GLY A 558 -25.99 -21.43 7.16
N ARG A 559 -25.93 -22.59 7.79
CA ARG A 559 -25.80 -22.78 9.24
C ARG A 559 -24.88 -23.95 9.58
N ASP A 560 -24.40 -23.99 10.82
CA ASP A 560 -23.74 -25.18 11.37
C ASP A 560 -24.81 -26.21 11.81
N SER A 561 -25.35 -26.95 10.84
CA SER A 561 -26.46 -27.89 11.12
C SER A 561 -25.98 -29.18 11.74
N HIS A 562 -24.75 -29.60 11.51
CA HIS A 562 -24.18 -30.82 12.04
C HIS A 562 -22.69 -30.71 12.32
N PHE A 563 -22.24 -31.10 13.51
CA PHE A 563 -20.83 -30.99 13.96
C PHE A 563 -19.81 -31.65 13.01
N PHE A 564 -20.19 -32.67 12.26
CA PHE A 564 -19.29 -33.37 11.32
C PHE A 564 -19.41 -32.92 9.87
N GLU A 565 -20.29 -32.00 9.56
CA GLU A 565 -20.65 -31.63 8.19
C GLU A 565 -19.45 -31.16 7.38
N TRP A 566 -18.64 -30.26 7.95
CA TRP A 566 -17.44 -29.70 7.32
C TRP A 566 -16.12 -30.24 7.89
N ARG A 567 -16.18 -31.41 8.57
CA ARG A 567 -15.02 -31.97 9.26
C ARG A 567 -13.86 -32.31 8.34
N ASP A 568 -14.15 -32.89 7.17
CA ASP A 568 -13.15 -33.34 6.21
C ASP A 568 -12.85 -32.30 5.13
N SER A 569 -13.28 -31.05 5.33
CA SER A 569 -13.00 -29.93 4.44
C SER A 569 -11.60 -29.36 4.64
N ALA A 570 -10.98 -28.90 3.55
CA ALA A 570 -9.79 -28.03 3.62
C ALA A 570 -10.21 -26.65 4.11
N ALA A 571 -9.48 -26.08 5.05
CA ALA A 571 -9.65 -24.70 5.49
C ALA A 571 -8.59 -23.79 4.85
N ILE A 572 -9.03 -22.68 4.30
CA ILE A 572 -8.21 -21.73 3.58
C ILE A 572 -8.56 -20.32 4.07
N GLU A 573 -7.55 -19.53 4.36
CA GLU A 573 -7.75 -18.12 4.67
C GLU A 573 -7.98 -17.33 3.37
N VAL A 574 -9.10 -16.61 3.27
CA VAL A 574 -9.46 -15.80 2.09
C VAL A 574 -9.28 -14.30 2.34
N ILE A 575 -8.36 -13.97 3.24
CA ILE A 575 -7.92 -12.59 3.42
C ILE A 575 -7.02 -12.25 2.23
N PRO A 576 -7.35 -11.23 1.43
CA PRO A 576 -6.44 -10.79 0.37
C PRO A 576 -5.13 -10.32 1.00
N ARG A 577 -4.05 -11.03 0.74
CA ARG A 577 -2.71 -10.63 1.16
C ARG A 577 -2.08 -9.84 0.02
N GLY A 578 -1.72 -8.61 0.28
CA GLY A 578 -1.08 -7.71 -0.68
C GLY A 578 -0.23 -6.67 0.03
N ALA A 579 0.42 -5.81 -0.74
CA ALA A 579 1.27 -4.75 -0.19
C ALA A 579 0.51 -3.72 0.66
N MET A 580 -0.81 -3.68 0.53
CA MET A 580 -1.67 -2.73 1.26
C MET A 580 -2.67 -3.46 2.14
N ASN A 581 -2.98 -2.87 3.30
CA ASN A 581 -4.01 -3.39 4.19
C ASN A 581 -5.39 -3.15 3.57
N LEU A 582 -6.24 -4.16 3.60
CA LEU A 582 -7.62 -4.04 3.15
C LEU A 582 -8.52 -3.63 4.32
N ALA A 583 -9.62 -2.95 4.01
CA ALA A 583 -10.77 -2.85 4.90
C ALA A 583 -11.15 -4.26 5.38
N SER A 584 -11.67 -4.39 6.60
CA SER A 584 -12.02 -5.68 7.20
C SER A 584 -12.74 -6.59 6.20
N PRO A 585 -12.19 -7.76 5.86
CA PRO A 585 -12.80 -8.63 4.85
C PRO A 585 -14.15 -9.15 5.36
N VAL A 586 -15.13 -9.22 4.47
CA VAL A 586 -16.47 -9.78 4.80
C VAL A 586 -16.34 -11.25 5.21
N PHE A 587 -15.48 -12.00 4.52
CA PHE A 587 -15.17 -13.39 4.83
C PHE A 587 -13.67 -13.55 5.10
N ARG A 588 -13.34 -14.30 6.15
CA ARG A 588 -11.94 -14.57 6.55
C ARG A 588 -11.48 -15.97 6.18
N ASN A 589 -12.39 -16.93 6.25
CA ASN A 589 -12.08 -18.33 6.02
C ASN A 589 -12.99 -18.91 4.96
N MET A 590 -12.43 -19.78 4.12
CA MET A 590 -13.13 -20.61 3.16
C MET A 590 -12.86 -22.07 3.48
N ARG A 591 -13.89 -22.89 3.41
CA ARG A 591 -13.77 -24.35 3.50
C ARG A 591 -14.15 -24.96 2.17
N LEU A 592 -13.38 -25.94 1.73
CA LEU A 592 -13.60 -26.67 0.48
C LEU A 592 -13.71 -28.16 0.72
N MET A 593 -14.68 -28.78 0.07
CA MET A 593 -14.89 -30.22 0.12
C MET A 593 -15.43 -30.71 -1.22
N ARG A 594 -14.87 -31.80 -1.74
CA ARG A 594 -15.37 -32.40 -2.99
C ARG A 594 -16.51 -33.36 -2.67
N GLY A 595 -17.68 -33.14 -3.27
CA GLY A 595 -18.83 -34.03 -3.22
C GLY A 595 -19.11 -34.72 -4.55
N ARG A 596 -20.14 -35.59 -4.59
CA ARG A 596 -20.58 -36.27 -5.82
C ARG A 596 -21.17 -35.29 -6.82
N ALA A 597 -21.88 -34.28 -6.34
CA ALA A 597 -22.56 -33.29 -7.18
C ALA A 597 -21.65 -32.15 -7.64
N GLY A 598 -20.47 -31.94 -7.01
CA GLY A 598 -19.58 -30.83 -7.34
C GLY A 598 -18.63 -30.49 -6.20
N LEU A 599 -18.19 -29.23 -6.18
CA LEU A 599 -17.37 -28.65 -5.12
C LEU A 599 -18.27 -27.90 -4.15
N TYR A 600 -18.27 -28.34 -2.89
CA TYR A 600 -18.89 -27.65 -1.77
C TYR A 600 -17.92 -26.60 -1.24
N LEU A 601 -18.41 -25.38 -1.06
CA LEU A 601 -17.66 -24.25 -0.56
C LEU A 601 -18.44 -23.58 0.57
N ARG A 602 -17.77 -23.30 1.68
CA ARG A 602 -18.32 -22.51 2.79
C ARG A 602 -17.43 -21.31 3.05
N LEU A 603 -18.06 -20.16 3.31
CA LEU A 603 -17.37 -18.94 3.71
C LEU A 603 -17.82 -18.55 5.11
N ASP A 604 -16.82 -18.40 6.00
CA ASP A 604 -17.01 -17.95 7.36
C ASP A 604 -16.52 -16.50 7.51
N GLY A 605 -17.36 -15.63 8.06
CA GLY A 605 -17.08 -14.21 8.25
C GLY A 605 -17.75 -13.64 9.47
N GLU A 606 -17.64 -12.34 9.69
CA GLU A 606 -18.44 -11.67 10.72
C GLU A 606 -19.93 -11.71 10.31
N ALA A 607 -20.78 -12.11 11.24
CA ALA A 607 -22.22 -12.14 11.01
C ALA A 607 -22.69 -10.75 10.56
N ALA A 608 -23.41 -10.67 9.45
CA ALA A 608 -23.95 -9.44 8.94
C ALA A 608 -24.81 -8.76 10.01
N THR A 609 -24.40 -7.59 10.46
CA THR A 609 -25.21 -6.72 11.30
C THR A 609 -26.21 -5.98 10.41
N GLY A 610 -27.23 -6.69 9.99
CA GLY A 610 -28.49 -6.30 9.42
C GLY A 610 -28.58 -5.04 8.57
N GLY A 611 -28.82 -5.18 7.26
CA GLY A 611 -29.43 -4.16 6.42
C GLY A 611 -28.78 -3.87 5.08
N GLY A 612 -27.61 -4.46 4.76
CA GLY A 612 -26.96 -4.27 3.46
C GLY A 612 -27.37 -5.33 2.44
N SER A 613 -27.55 -4.94 1.17
CA SER A 613 -27.75 -5.87 0.07
C SER A 613 -26.38 -6.41 -0.40
N ARG A 614 -25.79 -7.33 0.36
CA ARG A 614 -24.54 -8.00 -0.03
C ARG A 614 -24.84 -9.16 -1.00
N ALA A 615 -23.91 -9.38 -1.91
CA ALA A 615 -23.93 -10.57 -2.76
C ALA A 615 -22.52 -11.15 -2.89
N VAL A 616 -22.44 -12.47 -2.93
CA VAL A 616 -21.20 -13.20 -3.22
C VAL A 616 -21.29 -13.82 -4.61
N VAL A 617 -20.23 -13.68 -5.40
CA VAL A 617 -20.04 -14.38 -6.67
C VAL A 617 -18.83 -15.29 -6.51
N CYS A 618 -19.04 -16.57 -6.73
CA CYS A 618 -17.96 -17.54 -6.78
C CYS A 618 -17.85 -18.09 -8.20
N ARG A 619 -16.65 -18.06 -8.79
CA ARG A 619 -16.33 -18.65 -10.08
C ARG A 619 -15.36 -19.80 -9.90
N LEU A 620 -15.59 -20.85 -10.64
CA LEU A 620 -14.78 -22.05 -10.68
C LEU A 620 -14.37 -22.35 -12.11
N THR A 621 -13.11 -22.67 -12.31
CA THR A 621 -12.58 -23.15 -13.59
C THR A 621 -11.84 -24.45 -13.33
N ASP A 622 -12.14 -25.53 -14.07
CA ASP A 622 -11.45 -26.80 -13.91
C ASP A 622 -10.17 -26.90 -14.77
N ASP A 623 -9.45 -28.01 -14.63
CA ASP A 623 -8.20 -28.31 -15.35
C ASP A 623 -8.34 -28.44 -16.88
N GLN A 624 -9.56 -28.43 -17.41
CA GLN A 624 -9.86 -28.40 -18.85
C GLN A 624 -10.44 -27.05 -19.31
N GLY A 625 -10.49 -26.06 -18.41
CA GLY A 625 -11.01 -24.73 -18.71
C GLY A 625 -12.54 -24.65 -18.71
N VAL A 626 -13.24 -25.64 -18.13
CA VAL A 626 -14.70 -25.56 -17.99
C VAL A 626 -15.04 -24.68 -16.80
N GLU A 627 -15.83 -23.64 -17.05
CA GLU A 627 -16.20 -22.65 -16.05
C GLU A 627 -17.59 -22.90 -15.48
N SER A 628 -17.75 -22.66 -14.19
CA SER A 628 -19.05 -22.55 -13.52
C SER A 628 -19.02 -21.34 -12.57
N SER A 629 -20.16 -20.70 -12.40
CA SER A 629 -20.29 -19.57 -11.49
C SER A 629 -21.62 -19.60 -10.77
N LEU A 630 -21.61 -19.15 -9.52
CA LEU A 630 -22.81 -18.97 -8.70
C LEU A 630 -22.78 -17.59 -8.06
N ARG A 631 -23.93 -16.92 -8.08
CA ARG A 631 -24.17 -15.67 -7.34
C ARG A 631 -25.24 -15.90 -6.29
N LEU A 632 -24.95 -15.53 -5.06
CA LEU A 632 -25.87 -15.67 -3.94
C LEU A 632 -26.01 -14.32 -3.22
N ALA A 633 -27.23 -13.89 -2.94
CA ALA A 633 -27.50 -12.71 -2.15
C ALA A 633 -27.62 -13.04 -0.65
N GLU A 634 -27.28 -12.10 0.20
CA GLU A 634 -27.42 -12.21 1.65
C GLU A 634 -28.87 -12.50 2.05
N GLY A 635 -29.07 -13.44 2.96
CA GLY A 635 -30.38 -13.84 3.44
C GLY A 635 -31.16 -14.76 2.50
N THR A 636 -30.56 -15.25 1.41
CA THR A 636 -31.21 -16.17 0.47
C THR A 636 -30.86 -17.62 0.72
N GLU A 637 -31.80 -18.53 0.31
CA GLU A 637 -31.62 -19.96 0.27
C GLU A 637 -32.12 -20.45 -1.08
N GLU A 638 -31.25 -21.09 -1.86
CA GLU A 638 -31.50 -21.56 -3.21
C GLU A 638 -31.01 -23.00 -3.38
N ALA A 639 -31.33 -23.66 -4.49
CA ALA A 639 -30.96 -25.07 -4.74
C ALA A 639 -29.45 -25.36 -4.66
N HIS A 640 -28.61 -24.35 -4.91
CA HIS A 640 -27.15 -24.49 -4.97
C HIS A 640 -26.41 -23.60 -3.96
N GLY A 641 -27.11 -22.99 -3.02
CA GLY A 641 -26.45 -22.21 -1.96
C GLY A 641 -27.39 -21.54 -0.98
N ALA A 642 -26.88 -21.27 0.21
CA ALA A 642 -27.58 -20.57 1.26
C ALA A 642 -26.64 -19.56 1.96
N TRP A 643 -27.17 -18.40 2.30
CA TRP A 643 -26.46 -17.39 3.08
C TRP A 643 -27.30 -16.92 4.25
N GLN A 644 -27.02 -17.48 5.42
CA GLN A 644 -27.64 -17.12 6.69
C GLN A 644 -26.56 -16.66 7.69
N HIS A 645 -26.05 -17.56 8.53
CA HIS A 645 -24.92 -17.29 9.42
C HIS A 645 -23.56 -17.44 8.73
N CYS A 646 -23.48 -18.30 7.74
CA CYS A 646 -22.36 -18.48 6.83
C CYS A 646 -22.88 -18.57 5.39
N VAL A 647 -21.98 -18.52 4.41
CA VAL A 647 -22.32 -18.80 3.02
C VAL A 647 -21.96 -20.24 2.73
N GLU A 648 -22.87 -21.00 2.16
CA GLU A 648 -22.63 -22.34 1.66
C GLU A 648 -23.05 -22.43 0.20
N LEU A 649 -22.16 -22.96 -0.65
CA LEU A 649 -22.32 -23.04 -2.09
C LEU A 649 -21.98 -24.43 -2.59
N LEU A 650 -22.69 -24.88 -3.62
CA LEU A 650 -22.34 -26.06 -4.42
C LEU A 650 -22.08 -25.60 -5.87
N LEU A 651 -20.84 -25.69 -6.30
CA LEU A 651 -20.43 -25.38 -7.65
C LEU A 651 -20.33 -26.67 -8.48
N PRO A 652 -21.04 -26.77 -9.60
CA PRO A 652 -20.92 -27.93 -10.49
C PRO A 652 -19.47 -28.15 -10.91
N LEU A 653 -19.00 -29.39 -10.84
CA LEU A 653 -17.65 -29.78 -11.19
C LEU A 653 -17.68 -31.12 -11.91
N ARG A 654 -16.88 -31.25 -12.96
CA ARG A 654 -16.77 -32.52 -13.70
C ARG A 654 -16.19 -33.62 -12.81
N PRO A 655 -16.71 -34.85 -12.90
CA PRO A 655 -16.21 -35.98 -12.09
C PRO A 655 -14.72 -36.26 -12.28
N GLU A 656 -14.17 -36.01 -13.48
CA GLU A 656 -12.79 -36.28 -13.86
C GLU A 656 -11.81 -35.14 -13.50
N ALA A 657 -12.32 -33.98 -13.06
CA ALA A 657 -11.46 -32.85 -12.72
C ALA A 657 -10.45 -33.21 -11.63
N THR A 658 -9.20 -32.89 -11.85
CA THR A 658 -8.09 -33.14 -10.92
C THR A 658 -7.60 -31.87 -10.23
N ARG A 659 -7.92 -30.70 -10.79
CA ARG A 659 -7.61 -29.39 -10.23
C ARG A 659 -8.77 -28.43 -10.46
N VAL A 660 -8.84 -27.42 -9.61
CA VAL A 660 -9.83 -26.36 -9.71
C VAL A 660 -9.22 -25.02 -9.37
N GLY A 661 -9.49 -24.02 -10.21
CA GLY A 661 -9.19 -22.62 -9.95
C GLY A 661 -10.43 -21.91 -9.42
N LEU A 662 -10.30 -21.18 -8.34
CA LEU A 662 -11.38 -20.46 -7.68
C LEU A 662 -11.15 -18.96 -7.68
N PHE A 663 -12.24 -18.20 -7.84
CA PHE A 663 -12.31 -16.76 -7.68
C PHE A 663 -13.56 -16.40 -6.89
N LEU A 664 -13.39 -15.54 -5.89
CA LEU A 664 -14.45 -15.04 -5.02
C LEU A 664 -14.54 -13.53 -5.12
N GLU A 665 -15.76 -13.01 -5.28
CA GLU A 665 -16.06 -11.59 -5.25
C GLU A 665 -17.26 -11.33 -4.34
N VAL A 666 -17.13 -10.37 -3.44
CA VAL A 666 -18.21 -9.92 -2.56
C VAL A 666 -18.55 -8.49 -2.92
N SER A 667 -19.83 -8.21 -3.14
CA SER A 667 -20.34 -6.86 -3.40
C SER A 667 -21.32 -6.44 -2.30
N GLU A 668 -21.32 -5.13 -1.99
CA GLU A 668 -22.31 -4.48 -1.15
C GLU A 668 -23.00 -3.37 -1.97
N ALA A 669 -24.31 -3.47 -2.14
CA ALA A 669 -25.04 -2.69 -3.12
C ALA A 669 -24.46 -2.85 -4.54
N ALA A 670 -23.88 -1.78 -5.11
CA ALA A 670 -23.27 -1.81 -6.44
C ALA A 670 -21.73 -1.92 -6.40
N PHE A 671 -21.12 -2.00 -5.21
CA PHE A 671 -19.67 -1.91 -5.04
C PHE A 671 -19.06 -3.26 -4.64
N VAL A 672 -17.92 -3.60 -5.24
CA VAL A 672 -17.13 -4.76 -4.84
C VAL A 672 -16.33 -4.37 -3.59
N VAL A 673 -16.56 -5.10 -2.50
CA VAL A 673 -15.94 -4.84 -1.19
C VAL A 673 -14.86 -5.86 -0.82
N GLN A 674 -14.85 -7.03 -1.49
CA GLN A 674 -13.81 -8.04 -1.30
C GLN A 674 -13.60 -8.85 -2.57
N ARG A 675 -12.34 -9.15 -2.91
CA ARG A 675 -11.94 -10.13 -3.94
C ARG A 675 -10.88 -11.07 -3.41
N TRP A 676 -10.97 -12.32 -3.79
CA TRP A 676 -9.97 -13.33 -3.50
C TRP A 676 -9.89 -14.38 -4.62
N PRO A 677 -8.69 -14.71 -5.13
CA PRO A 677 -7.46 -13.93 -4.97
C PRO A 677 -7.61 -12.54 -5.59
N LEU A 678 -6.71 -11.62 -5.30
CA LEU A 678 -6.77 -10.25 -5.84
C LEU A 678 -6.67 -10.20 -7.37
N SER A 679 -5.99 -11.20 -7.98
CA SER A 679 -5.90 -11.37 -9.43
C SER A 679 -5.83 -12.85 -9.79
N GLY A 680 -6.33 -13.21 -10.97
CA GLY A 680 -6.31 -14.58 -11.48
C GLY A 680 -7.20 -15.55 -10.72
N LEU A 681 -6.79 -16.81 -10.65
CA LEU A 681 -7.48 -17.92 -9.97
C LEU A 681 -6.57 -18.57 -8.95
N ALA A 682 -7.10 -18.92 -7.79
CA ALA A 682 -6.39 -19.76 -6.82
C ALA A 682 -6.60 -21.23 -7.17
N TRP A 683 -5.53 -21.95 -7.46
CA TRP A 683 -5.59 -23.33 -7.95
C TRP A 683 -5.37 -24.36 -6.83
N PHE A 684 -6.24 -25.37 -6.79
CA PHE A 684 -6.22 -26.46 -5.81
C PHE A 684 -6.28 -27.82 -6.50
N ASP A 685 -5.51 -28.78 -5.97
CA ASP A 685 -5.60 -30.16 -6.36
C ASP A 685 -6.80 -30.83 -5.70
N LEU A 686 -7.52 -31.66 -6.44
CA LEU A 686 -8.72 -32.33 -5.99
C LEU A 686 -8.47 -33.82 -5.71
N PRO A 687 -9.10 -34.40 -4.68
CA PRO A 687 -9.09 -35.84 -4.48
C PRO A 687 -9.80 -36.54 -5.66
N ARG A 688 -9.39 -37.75 -6.00
CA ARG A 688 -9.98 -38.51 -7.11
C ARG A 688 -11.44 -38.88 -6.81
N SER A 689 -12.33 -38.68 -7.79
CA SER A 689 -13.74 -39.01 -7.65
C SER A 689 -14.01 -40.53 -7.45
N SER A 690 -13.06 -41.37 -7.89
CA SER A 690 -13.12 -42.82 -7.68
C SER A 690 -13.07 -43.26 -6.20
N TRP A 691 -12.85 -42.35 -5.28
CA TRP A 691 -12.87 -42.62 -3.83
C TRP A 691 -14.25 -42.48 -3.19
N PHE A 692 -15.28 -42.09 -3.98
CA PHE A 692 -16.68 -42.18 -3.54
C PHE A 692 -17.25 -43.60 -3.73
N VAL A 693 -16.62 -44.62 -3.13
CA VAL A 693 -17.11 -46.01 -3.23
C VAL A 693 -17.94 -46.36 -2.02
#